data_b27442152f81f2ce21022bba56c5ec71
#
_entry.id   b27442152f81f2ce21022bba56c5ec71
#
_cell.length_a   1.000
_cell.length_b   1.000
_cell.length_c   1.000
_cell.angle_alpha   90.00
_cell.angle_beta   90.00
_cell.angle_gamma   90.00
#
_symmetry.space_group_name_H-M   'P 1'
#
loop_
_entity.id
_entity.type
_entity.pdbx_description
1 polymer ?
#
loop_
_entity_poly.entity_id
_entity_poly.type
_entity_poly.pdbx_seq_one_letter_code
_entity_poly.pdbx_strand_id
1 'polypeptide(L)'
;MTNPAELTYLYVAETDATCAFSDDRLAPTTERHKIALNVANPPASTGLEAALRAHPLVAGVVFELKRGWAGQSRIRWAHRLLGRGLRVWWYWPAEQVVECLNRGRLASDWRHLAIVGTYFKLVEPLLDMKTRFRSGARWIIRGRLPPEEPPAPRVMVDLAARLASVRPVPLGKAGMVRGVYLRTDFWAPITSGGSYGHTCYVAKELNAGGPLVCLMAQRYPLLDDLGVQQVVLTPPPTQSVSENDIVRATAHYDPIVRAAVEVIQPDYIYERLCLGNYAGAALSQDLGIPYIAEYNGSELSMRRSFDGEAYLHESVYLKAEELAFAQATAISVVSEEIRSSLVARGVAAEKILVNPNGVDPDVYRPAAADERDEVRRELGFAGDDRVIGFSGTFGGWHGVDVLAAALPTILARAPNARFLLIGDGNYKHLVDEVVARDGLAAKVRSVGRVPQMEGARLLRACDLFVSPHSSHMVDSKFFGSPTKIFEYMAMGRGIVASDLEQIGQVLSPALRPADIARGAGVGEHRSVLCTPGDVAEFADGVIALVERPDVAAALGRNAREAACRCHSWARHVELLRTFATARGSGALKAIRTPSVPVADAYKDEIQRQWDNDPAGSHYVKDAEPHTLAWFLEAEAYRYEQYAPWMARTMEFAGHPGERLLEIGGGMGTDLVQFARQGSITTDLDLSSGHLELARENFRLR
;
A
#
# COMPACT_ATOMS: atom_id res chain seq x y z
N MET A 1 -55.39 8.17 -17.29
CA MET A 1 -54.53 7.14 -17.86
C MET A 1 -53.18 7.80 -18.16
N THR A 2 -52.30 7.77 -17.22
CA THR A 2 -50.93 8.33 -17.33
C THR A 2 -50.05 7.36 -18.11
N ASN A 3 -49.32 7.92 -19.06
CA ASN A 3 -48.40 7.22 -19.94
C ASN A 3 -47.35 6.41 -19.13
N PRO A 4 -47.13 5.11 -19.45
CA PRO A 4 -46.24 4.25 -18.65
C PRO A 4 -44.74 4.51 -18.84
N ALA A 5 -44.34 5.65 -19.44
CA ALA A 5 -43.00 5.86 -20.00
C ALA A 5 -41.94 6.48 -19.07
N GLU A 6 -42.31 6.98 -17.86
CA GLU A 6 -41.33 7.64 -16.98
C GLU A 6 -41.40 7.16 -15.55
N LEU A 7 -40.68 6.09 -15.23
CA LEU A 7 -40.50 5.64 -13.86
C LEU A 7 -39.18 6.20 -13.31
N THR A 8 -39.25 7.06 -12.31
CA THR A 8 -38.10 7.63 -11.60
C THR A 8 -37.64 6.69 -10.48
N TYR A 9 -36.36 6.40 -10.41
CA TYR A 9 -35.75 5.65 -9.32
C TYR A 9 -34.77 6.51 -8.55
N LEU A 10 -34.82 6.44 -7.21
CA LEU A 10 -33.85 7.07 -6.33
C LEU A 10 -32.68 6.09 -6.08
N TYR A 11 -31.49 6.57 -6.31
CA TYR A 11 -30.25 5.81 -6.04
C TYR A 11 -29.55 6.40 -4.81
N VAL A 12 -29.29 5.57 -3.81
CA VAL A 12 -28.64 5.97 -2.56
C VAL A 12 -27.26 5.34 -2.52
N ALA A 13 -26.24 6.13 -2.88
CA ALA A 13 -24.85 5.72 -2.87
C ALA A 13 -24.18 5.95 -1.51
N GLU A 14 -23.10 5.21 -1.23
CA GLU A 14 -22.23 5.45 -0.06
C GLU A 14 -21.10 6.46 -0.34
N THR A 15 -20.80 6.72 -1.59
CA THR A 15 -19.73 7.61 -2.02
C THR A 15 -20.21 8.59 -3.10
N ASP A 16 -19.55 9.74 -3.22
CA ASP A 16 -19.80 10.77 -4.25
C ASP A 16 -19.53 10.30 -5.70
N ALA A 17 -19.14 9.04 -5.89
CA ALA A 17 -18.91 8.51 -7.22
C ALA A 17 -20.22 8.50 -8.01
N THR A 18 -20.27 9.29 -9.08
CA THR A 18 -21.26 9.18 -10.15
C THR A 18 -21.07 7.83 -10.85
N CYS A 19 -21.50 6.77 -10.23
CA CYS A 19 -21.45 5.45 -10.84
C CYS A 19 -22.53 5.40 -11.94
N ALA A 20 -22.10 5.13 -13.16
CA ALA A 20 -23.00 4.90 -14.29
C ALA A 20 -23.67 3.53 -14.07
N PHE A 21 -24.79 3.54 -13.38
CA PHE A 21 -25.67 2.39 -13.28
C PHE A 21 -26.46 2.30 -14.60
N SER A 22 -26.07 1.40 -15.48
CA SER A 22 -26.81 1.01 -16.68
C SER A 22 -27.16 -0.46 -16.55
N ASP A 23 -28.26 -0.78 -15.92
CA ASP A 23 -28.75 -2.16 -15.88
C ASP A 23 -30.12 -2.24 -16.55
N ASP A 24 -30.15 -2.78 -17.76
CA ASP A 24 -31.36 -3.02 -18.54
C ASP A 24 -32.32 -4.02 -17.88
N ARG A 25 -31.88 -4.71 -16.81
CA ARG A 25 -32.69 -5.63 -16.02
C ARG A 25 -33.73 -4.94 -15.12
N LEU A 26 -33.56 -3.62 -14.84
CA LEU A 26 -34.52 -2.88 -14.01
C LEU A 26 -35.73 -2.32 -14.76
N ALA A 27 -35.59 -1.98 -16.04
CA ALA A 27 -36.68 -1.72 -17.01
C ALA A 27 -36.08 -1.31 -18.38
N PRO A 28 -36.45 -1.94 -19.50
CA PRO A 28 -35.81 -1.74 -20.81
C PRO A 28 -36.13 -0.43 -21.54
N THR A 29 -37.04 0.44 -21.06
CA THR A 29 -37.60 1.52 -21.89
C THR A 29 -37.91 2.85 -21.19
N THR A 30 -37.31 3.17 -20.03
CA THR A 30 -37.65 4.39 -19.30
C THR A 30 -36.47 5.33 -19.05
N GLU A 31 -36.64 6.64 -19.30
CA GLU A 31 -35.71 7.67 -18.85
C GLU A 31 -35.49 7.59 -17.36
N ARG A 32 -34.23 7.45 -16.96
CA ARG A 32 -33.81 7.26 -15.56
C ARG A 32 -33.31 8.55 -14.99
N HIS A 33 -34.06 9.23 -14.18
CA HIS A 33 -33.52 10.30 -13.34
C HIS A 33 -32.79 9.70 -12.14
N LYS A 34 -31.46 9.85 -12.14
CA LYS A 34 -30.63 9.51 -10.98
C LYS A 34 -30.60 10.69 -10.04
N ILE A 35 -31.04 10.46 -8.81
CA ILE A 35 -30.76 11.38 -7.70
C ILE A 35 -29.78 10.64 -6.79
N ALA A 36 -28.50 11.00 -6.88
CA ALA A 36 -27.48 10.50 -5.96
C ALA A 36 -27.63 11.24 -4.61
N LEU A 37 -27.92 10.51 -3.56
CA LEU A 37 -27.88 11.01 -2.19
C LEU A 37 -26.61 10.52 -1.52
N ASN A 38 -25.72 11.44 -1.18
CA ASN A 38 -24.54 11.14 -0.39
C ASN A 38 -24.92 10.88 1.07
N VAL A 39 -24.57 9.72 1.59
CA VAL A 39 -24.95 9.24 2.94
C VAL A 39 -23.73 9.16 3.87
N ALA A 40 -22.62 9.80 3.52
CA ALA A 40 -21.39 9.72 4.32
C ALA A 40 -21.45 10.50 5.64
N ASN A 41 -22.45 11.41 5.85
CA ASN A 41 -22.61 12.15 7.11
C ASN A 41 -24.06 12.15 7.61
N PRO A 42 -24.36 11.86 8.88
CA PRO A 42 -25.70 12.04 9.41
C PRO A 42 -26.06 13.53 9.56
N PRO A 43 -27.28 13.97 9.10
CA PRO A 43 -28.50 13.20 9.17
C PRO A 43 -29.08 12.81 7.79
N ALA A 44 -28.67 11.66 7.32
CA ALA A 44 -29.16 11.08 6.05
C ALA A 44 -30.68 10.85 5.98
N SER A 45 -31.37 10.85 7.12
CA SER A 45 -32.83 10.72 7.19
C SER A 45 -33.57 11.90 6.54
N THR A 46 -33.02 13.10 6.63
CA THR A 46 -33.65 14.32 6.07
C THR A 46 -33.48 14.41 4.56
N GLY A 47 -32.35 13.95 4.02
CA GLY A 47 -32.06 13.98 2.59
C GLY A 47 -32.96 13.05 1.77
N LEU A 48 -33.11 11.77 2.20
CA LEU A 48 -33.96 10.82 1.49
C LEU A 48 -35.46 11.18 1.58
N GLU A 49 -35.93 11.65 2.72
CA GLU A 49 -37.32 12.13 2.84
C GLU A 49 -37.58 13.41 2.02
N ALA A 50 -36.61 14.31 1.96
CA ALA A 50 -36.70 15.51 1.12
C ALA A 50 -36.73 15.14 -0.37
N ALA A 51 -35.90 14.20 -0.81
CA ALA A 51 -35.89 13.70 -2.18
C ALA A 51 -37.20 12.97 -2.55
N LEU A 52 -37.75 12.16 -1.65
CA LEU A 52 -39.04 11.50 -1.86
C LEU A 52 -40.23 12.49 -1.93
N ARG A 53 -40.15 13.62 -1.21
CA ARG A 53 -41.15 14.71 -1.32
C ARG A 53 -41.01 15.51 -2.60
N ALA A 54 -39.76 15.74 -3.05
CA ALA A 54 -39.50 16.45 -4.30
C ALA A 54 -39.91 15.65 -5.55
N HIS A 55 -39.91 14.31 -5.44
CA HIS A 55 -40.21 13.40 -6.54
C HIS A 55 -41.36 12.43 -6.15
N PRO A 56 -42.63 12.88 -6.16
CA PRO A 56 -43.78 12.07 -5.70
C PRO A 56 -44.08 10.83 -6.58
N LEU A 57 -43.51 10.76 -7.79
CA LEU A 57 -43.70 9.67 -8.75
C LEU A 57 -42.57 8.64 -8.72
N VAL A 58 -41.79 8.58 -7.65
CA VAL A 58 -40.71 7.57 -7.51
C VAL A 58 -41.31 6.17 -7.46
N ALA A 59 -40.88 5.34 -8.40
CA ALA A 59 -41.33 3.94 -8.50
C ALA A 59 -40.55 2.99 -7.55
N GLY A 60 -39.35 3.42 -7.13
CA GLY A 60 -38.55 2.63 -6.21
C GLY A 60 -37.23 3.27 -5.82
N VAL A 61 -36.52 2.63 -4.89
CA VAL A 61 -35.26 3.09 -4.32
C VAL A 61 -34.23 1.97 -4.39
N VAL A 62 -33.05 2.31 -4.92
CA VAL A 62 -31.89 1.41 -4.99
C VAL A 62 -30.89 1.86 -3.94
N PHE A 63 -30.52 1.00 -3.01
CA PHE A 63 -29.46 1.24 -2.05
C PHE A 63 -28.18 0.53 -2.50
N GLU A 64 -27.13 1.28 -2.68
CA GLU A 64 -25.79 0.72 -2.85
C GLU A 64 -25.29 0.15 -1.52
N LEU A 65 -24.77 -1.08 -1.57
CA LEU A 65 -24.18 -1.75 -0.43
C LEU A 65 -22.70 -2.02 -0.71
N LYS A 66 -21.87 -1.71 0.26
CA LYS A 66 -20.52 -2.29 0.32
C LYS A 66 -20.68 -3.79 0.62
N ARG A 67 -19.62 -4.56 0.40
CA ARG A 67 -19.60 -6.01 0.65
C ARG A 67 -20.34 -6.38 1.96
N GLY A 68 -21.11 -7.44 1.89
CA GLY A 68 -21.80 -8.00 3.04
C GLY A 68 -23.25 -7.54 3.17
N TRP A 69 -23.70 -7.36 4.41
CA TRP A 69 -25.10 -7.13 4.75
C TRP A 69 -25.42 -5.64 4.88
N ALA A 70 -26.67 -5.28 4.57
CA ALA A 70 -27.15 -3.93 4.74
C ALA A 70 -27.06 -3.47 6.22
N GLY A 71 -26.50 -2.30 6.46
CA GLY A 71 -26.43 -1.69 7.79
C GLY A 71 -27.83 -1.38 8.37
N GLN A 72 -27.91 -1.27 9.69
CA GLN A 72 -29.19 -1.09 10.42
C GLN A 72 -30.05 0.08 9.91
N SER A 73 -29.44 1.19 9.53
CA SER A 73 -30.14 2.36 8.98
C SER A 73 -30.82 2.05 7.64
N ARG A 74 -30.13 1.32 6.75
CA ARG A 74 -30.67 0.95 5.43
C ARG A 74 -31.81 -0.05 5.52
N ILE A 75 -31.69 -1.04 6.40
CA ILE A 75 -32.78 -2.01 6.66
C ILE A 75 -34.01 -1.30 7.21
N ARG A 76 -33.89 -0.34 8.12
CA ARG A 76 -34.99 0.47 8.63
C ARG A 76 -35.65 1.28 7.51
N TRP A 77 -34.85 1.88 6.65
CA TRP A 77 -35.37 2.61 5.50
C TRP A 77 -36.07 1.71 4.49
N ALA A 78 -35.45 0.58 4.13
CA ALA A 78 -36.05 -0.39 3.25
C ALA A 78 -37.42 -0.87 3.78
N HIS A 79 -37.54 -1.15 5.09
CA HIS A 79 -38.82 -1.50 5.73
C HIS A 79 -39.86 -0.39 5.59
N ARG A 80 -39.49 0.88 5.82
CA ARG A 80 -40.44 2.01 5.66
C ARG A 80 -40.87 2.19 4.20
N LEU A 81 -39.98 2.05 3.25
CA LEU A 81 -40.24 2.20 1.82
C LEU A 81 -41.15 1.08 1.28
N LEU A 82 -40.87 -0.18 1.66
CA LEU A 82 -41.74 -1.32 1.35
C LEU A 82 -43.12 -1.19 1.99
N GLY A 83 -43.19 -0.60 3.20
CA GLY A 83 -44.46 -0.27 3.84
C GLY A 83 -45.27 0.81 3.12
N ARG A 84 -44.63 1.66 2.34
CA ARG A 84 -45.22 2.69 1.46
C ARG A 84 -45.56 2.16 0.05
N GLY A 85 -45.34 0.87 -0.21
CA GLY A 85 -45.58 0.24 -1.52
C GLY A 85 -44.51 0.50 -2.57
N LEU A 86 -43.38 1.11 -2.20
CA LEU A 86 -42.26 1.35 -3.11
C LEU A 86 -41.45 0.07 -3.30
N ARG A 87 -40.90 -0.12 -4.50
CA ARG A 87 -39.93 -1.19 -4.75
C ARG A 87 -38.59 -0.78 -4.18
N VAL A 88 -37.87 -1.72 -3.56
CA VAL A 88 -36.55 -1.47 -2.97
C VAL A 88 -35.60 -2.56 -3.44
N TRP A 89 -34.38 -2.16 -3.79
CA TRP A 89 -33.33 -3.06 -4.20
C TRP A 89 -32.08 -2.83 -3.38
N TRP A 90 -31.37 -3.94 -3.12
CA TRP A 90 -29.95 -3.92 -2.76
C TRP A 90 -29.13 -4.01 -4.04
N TYR A 91 -28.08 -3.20 -4.13
CA TYR A 91 -27.11 -3.24 -5.21
C TYR A 91 -25.70 -3.36 -4.63
N TRP A 92 -24.96 -4.37 -5.07
CA TRP A 92 -23.57 -4.60 -4.73
C TRP A 92 -22.70 -4.26 -5.95
N PRO A 93 -22.05 -3.10 -5.99
CA PRO A 93 -21.26 -2.66 -7.14
C PRO A 93 -20.10 -3.60 -7.46
N ALA A 94 -19.45 -4.16 -6.43
CA ALA A 94 -18.32 -5.06 -6.60
C ALA A 94 -18.70 -6.39 -7.29
N GLU A 95 -19.89 -6.90 -7.01
CA GLU A 95 -20.41 -8.15 -7.58
C GLU A 95 -21.35 -7.91 -8.80
N GLN A 96 -21.66 -6.65 -9.11
CA GLN A 96 -22.64 -6.30 -10.15
C GLN A 96 -24.01 -6.99 -9.94
N VAL A 97 -24.37 -7.25 -8.69
CA VAL A 97 -25.63 -7.94 -8.31
C VAL A 97 -26.66 -6.95 -7.85
N VAL A 98 -27.88 -7.08 -8.38
CA VAL A 98 -29.07 -6.33 -7.98
C VAL A 98 -30.11 -7.31 -7.45
N GLU A 99 -30.57 -7.12 -6.21
CA GLU A 99 -31.59 -7.96 -5.59
C GLU A 99 -32.80 -7.12 -5.21
N CYS A 100 -33.98 -7.49 -5.74
CA CYS A 100 -35.23 -6.88 -5.36
C CYS A 100 -35.69 -7.40 -3.99
N LEU A 101 -35.93 -6.47 -3.05
CA LEU A 101 -36.30 -6.83 -1.70
C LEU A 101 -37.78 -7.19 -1.58
N ASN A 102 -38.03 -8.23 -0.81
CA ASN A 102 -39.33 -8.56 -0.30
C ASN A 102 -39.32 -8.59 1.25
N ARG A 103 -40.48 -8.70 1.88
CA ARG A 103 -40.57 -8.71 3.35
C ARG A 103 -39.84 -9.89 3.99
N GLY A 104 -39.82 -11.05 3.32
CA GLY A 104 -39.10 -12.24 3.80
C GLY A 104 -37.58 -12.04 3.82
N ARG A 105 -37.03 -11.48 2.75
CA ARG A 105 -35.60 -11.15 2.66
C ARG A 105 -35.22 -10.11 3.71
N LEU A 106 -36.01 -9.05 3.85
CA LEU A 106 -35.77 -8.02 4.85
C LEU A 106 -35.85 -8.55 6.30
N ALA A 107 -36.74 -9.49 6.58
CA ALA A 107 -36.84 -10.18 7.88
C ALA A 107 -35.61 -11.08 8.14
N SER A 108 -35.01 -11.65 7.09
CA SER A 108 -33.73 -12.37 7.18
C SER A 108 -32.59 -11.42 7.54
N ASP A 109 -32.51 -10.27 6.87
CA ASP A 109 -31.51 -9.26 7.14
C ASP A 109 -31.60 -8.70 8.57
N TRP A 110 -32.83 -8.48 9.06
CA TRP A 110 -33.08 -8.07 10.45
C TRP A 110 -32.66 -9.14 11.46
N ARG A 111 -33.01 -10.40 11.23
CA ARG A 111 -32.62 -11.51 12.13
C ARG A 111 -31.08 -11.61 12.19
N HIS A 112 -30.44 -11.51 11.05
CA HIS A 112 -28.99 -11.55 10.96
C HIS A 112 -28.34 -10.39 11.73
N LEU A 113 -28.81 -9.15 11.54
CA LEU A 113 -28.37 -7.97 12.29
C LEU A 113 -28.61 -8.07 13.80
N ALA A 114 -29.76 -8.64 14.20
CA ALA A 114 -30.07 -8.84 15.61
C ALA A 114 -29.11 -9.84 16.27
N ILE A 115 -28.83 -10.96 15.58
CA ILE A 115 -27.89 -11.98 16.07
C ILE A 115 -26.48 -11.40 16.17
N VAL A 116 -26.03 -10.69 15.16
CA VAL A 116 -24.68 -10.14 15.10
C VAL A 116 -24.53 -8.89 15.96
N GLY A 117 -25.54 -8.01 15.98
CA GLY A 117 -25.55 -6.87 16.88
C GLY A 117 -25.55 -7.28 18.35
N THR A 118 -26.19 -8.41 18.68
CA THR A 118 -26.15 -9.02 20.02
C THR A 118 -24.79 -9.65 20.29
N TYR A 119 -24.21 -10.32 19.29
CA TYR A 119 -22.86 -10.88 19.39
C TYR A 119 -21.82 -9.78 19.66
N PHE A 120 -21.76 -8.73 18.84
CA PHE A 120 -20.80 -7.64 19.02
C PHE A 120 -21.05 -6.79 20.27
N LYS A 121 -22.31 -6.62 20.69
CA LYS A 121 -22.62 -5.83 21.89
C LYS A 121 -22.50 -6.58 23.22
N LEU A 122 -22.76 -7.89 23.22
CA LEU A 122 -22.80 -8.69 24.43
C LEU A 122 -21.76 -9.81 24.47
N VAL A 123 -21.51 -10.47 23.36
CA VAL A 123 -20.63 -11.64 23.32
C VAL A 123 -19.17 -11.25 23.13
N GLU A 124 -18.88 -10.29 22.25
CA GLU A 124 -17.52 -9.83 22.02
C GLU A 124 -16.91 -9.12 23.27
N PRO A 125 -17.62 -8.18 23.94
CA PRO A 125 -17.14 -7.64 25.21
C PRO A 125 -17.07 -8.68 26.32
N LEU A 126 -17.98 -9.69 26.33
CA LEU A 126 -17.92 -10.79 27.30
C LEU A 126 -16.77 -11.75 26.99
N LEU A 127 -16.44 -11.99 25.73
CA LEU A 127 -15.27 -12.77 25.36
C LEU A 127 -13.97 -12.00 25.66
N ASP A 128 -13.94 -10.70 25.41
CA ASP A 128 -12.81 -9.84 25.79
C ASP A 128 -12.68 -9.74 27.31
N MET A 129 -13.80 -9.55 28.01
CA MET A 129 -13.87 -9.60 29.47
C MET A 129 -13.53 -11.00 30.03
N LYS A 130 -13.98 -12.09 29.35
CA LYS A 130 -13.60 -13.47 29.67
C LYS A 130 -12.12 -13.74 29.40
N THR A 131 -11.55 -13.12 28.39
CA THR A 131 -10.10 -13.18 28.09
C THR A 131 -9.30 -12.37 29.12
N ARG A 132 -9.79 -11.17 29.49
CA ARG A 132 -9.23 -10.36 30.58
C ARG A 132 -9.47 -10.98 31.96
N PHE A 133 -10.63 -11.57 32.20
CA PHE A 133 -10.93 -12.32 33.43
C PHE A 133 -10.18 -13.63 33.53
N ARG A 134 -9.95 -14.34 32.39
CA ARG A 134 -9.07 -15.51 32.33
C ARG A 134 -7.62 -15.14 32.57
N SER A 135 -7.13 -13.99 32.11
CA SER A 135 -5.80 -13.49 32.47
C SER A 135 -5.71 -13.06 33.92
N GLY A 136 -6.73 -12.39 34.46
CA GLY A 136 -6.83 -12.03 35.88
C GLY A 136 -7.11 -13.21 36.81
N ALA A 137 -8.04 -14.11 36.47
CA ALA A 137 -8.33 -15.34 37.21
C ALA A 137 -7.20 -16.36 37.11
N ARG A 138 -6.45 -16.39 36.01
CA ARG A 138 -5.19 -17.16 35.89
C ARG A 138 -4.14 -16.65 36.88
N TRP A 139 -4.11 -15.35 37.17
CA TRP A 139 -3.20 -14.81 38.17
C TRP A 139 -3.58 -15.24 39.57
N ILE A 140 -4.87 -15.37 39.89
CA ILE A 140 -5.39 -15.81 41.20
C ILE A 140 -5.29 -17.34 41.38
N ILE A 141 -5.45 -18.13 40.28
CA ILE A 141 -5.48 -19.60 40.32
C ILE A 141 -4.09 -20.21 40.10
N ARG A 142 -3.14 -19.46 39.51
CA ARG A 142 -1.77 -19.89 39.15
C ARG A 142 -0.86 -20.25 40.32
N GLY A 143 -1.31 -20.09 41.57
CA GLY A 143 -0.60 -20.64 42.70
C GLY A 143 -0.66 -22.17 42.88
N ARG A 144 -1.41 -22.93 42.01
CA ARG A 144 -1.67 -24.36 42.21
C ARG A 144 -1.69 -25.30 41.02
N LEU A 145 -1.42 -24.82 39.79
CA LEU A 145 -1.32 -25.70 38.60
C LEU A 145 -0.10 -25.35 37.75
N PRO A 146 0.59 -26.36 37.19
CA PRO A 146 1.68 -26.11 36.26
C PRO A 146 1.18 -25.27 35.08
N PRO A 147 2.01 -24.41 34.49
CA PRO A 147 1.62 -23.59 33.37
C PRO A 147 1.32 -24.49 32.16
N GLU A 148 0.05 -24.72 31.87
CA GLU A 148 -0.32 -25.17 30.55
C GLU A 148 -0.04 -23.99 29.61
N GLU A 149 0.90 -24.18 28.70
CA GLU A 149 1.05 -23.27 27.57
C GLU A 149 -0.31 -23.14 26.87
N PRO A 150 -0.78 -21.93 26.59
CA PRO A 150 -2.00 -21.80 25.81
C PRO A 150 -1.78 -22.54 24.50
N PRO A 151 -2.71 -23.43 24.07
CA PRO A 151 -2.54 -24.16 22.82
C PRO A 151 -2.30 -23.15 21.71
N ALA A 152 -1.22 -23.35 20.95
CA ALA A 152 -0.92 -22.53 19.79
C ALA A 152 -2.14 -22.50 18.87
N PRO A 153 -2.53 -21.37 18.27
CA PRO A 153 -3.62 -21.33 17.32
C PRO A 153 -3.42 -22.43 16.25
N ARG A 154 -4.49 -23.09 15.84
CA ARG A 154 -4.41 -24.20 14.87
C ARG A 154 -3.61 -23.82 13.62
N VAL A 155 -3.71 -22.58 13.18
CA VAL A 155 -2.94 -22.05 12.05
C VAL A 155 -1.44 -22.05 12.33
N MET A 156 -1.00 -21.73 13.55
CA MET A 156 0.42 -21.80 13.93
C MET A 156 0.97 -23.23 13.94
N VAL A 157 0.14 -24.20 14.31
CA VAL A 157 0.51 -25.63 14.26
C VAL A 157 0.67 -26.08 12.81
N ASP A 158 -0.27 -25.72 11.92
CA ASP A 158 -0.18 -26.02 10.50
C ASP A 158 1.06 -25.36 9.86
N LEU A 159 1.27 -24.07 10.10
CA LEU A 159 2.45 -23.35 9.61
C LEU A 159 3.77 -23.99 10.09
N ALA A 160 3.85 -24.39 11.35
CA ALA A 160 5.04 -25.05 11.89
C ALA A 160 5.29 -26.41 11.21
N ALA A 161 4.24 -27.20 11.00
CA ALA A 161 4.32 -28.50 10.31
C ALA A 161 4.75 -28.31 8.84
N ARG A 162 4.20 -27.34 8.14
CA ARG A 162 4.55 -27.02 6.74
C ARG A 162 5.98 -26.51 6.62
N LEU A 163 6.44 -25.66 7.53
CA LEU A 163 7.83 -25.19 7.56
C LEU A 163 8.84 -26.33 7.77
N ALA A 164 8.48 -27.34 8.56
CA ALA A 164 9.33 -28.51 8.74
C ALA A 164 9.43 -29.40 7.48
N SER A 165 8.51 -29.24 6.52
CA SER A 165 8.43 -30.02 5.28
C SER A 165 8.67 -29.23 4.01
N VAL A 166 9.26 -28.04 4.10
CA VAL A 166 9.56 -27.17 2.95
C VAL A 166 10.39 -27.90 1.89
N ARG A 167 9.88 -27.90 0.67
CA ARG A 167 10.54 -28.47 -0.52
C ARG A 167 10.18 -27.65 -1.75
N PRO A 168 10.97 -26.61 -2.10
CA PRO A 168 10.75 -25.84 -3.31
C PRO A 168 10.74 -26.75 -4.55
N VAL A 169 9.71 -26.60 -5.37
CA VAL A 169 9.54 -27.41 -6.58
C VAL A 169 10.15 -26.65 -7.75
N PRO A 170 11.15 -27.21 -8.47
CA PRO A 170 11.75 -26.54 -9.61
C PRO A 170 10.77 -26.47 -10.80
N LEU A 171 10.88 -25.42 -11.61
CA LEU A 171 10.16 -25.36 -12.89
C LEU A 171 10.63 -26.49 -13.81
N GLY A 172 9.67 -27.11 -14.49
CA GLY A 172 9.95 -28.07 -15.55
C GLY A 172 10.69 -27.44 -16.74
N LYS A 173 11.25 -28.25 -17.64
CA LYS A 173 11.99 -27.79 -18.82
C LYS A 173 11.17 -26.87 -19.75
N ALA A 174 9.86 -27.05 -19.79
CA ALA A 174 8.94 -26.18 -20.54
C ALA A 174 8.83 -24.77 -19.99
N GLY A 175 9.24 -24.55 -18.73
CA GLY A 175 9.17 -23.26 -18.06
C GLY A 175 7.75 -22.88 -17.62
N MET A 176 7.46 -21.57 -17.66
CA MET A 176 6.16 -20.99 -17.25
C MET A 176 5.19 -20.99 -18.45
N VAL A 177 4.51 -22.10 -18.73
CA VAL A 177 3.58 -22.22 -19.87
C VAL A 177 2.14 -21.98 -19.42
N ARG A 178 1.57 -22.88 -18.60
CA ARG A 178 0.20 -22.75 -18.08
C ARG A 178 0.25 -22.30 -16.63
N GLY A 179 -0.39 -21.21 -16.32
CA GLY A 179 -0.31 -20.61 -15.00
C GLY A 179 -1.62 -20.47 -14.25
N VAL A 180 -1.50 -20.44 -12.94
CA VAL A 180 -2.52 -19.87 -12.04
C VAL A 180 -1.95 -18.62 -11.39
N TYR A 181 -2.68 -17.51 -11.48
CA TYR A 181 -2.41 -16.29 -10.71
C TYR A 181 -3.33 -16.25 -9.51
N LEU A 182 -2.78 -16.30 -8.32
CA LEU A 182 -3.52 -16.30 -7.07
C LEU A 182 -3.41 -14.95 -6.36
N ARG A 183 -4.58 -14.37 -5.97
CA ARG A 183 -4.67 -13.18 -5.16
C ARG A 183 -5.91 -13.21 -4.27
N THR A 184 -5.73 -13.27 -2.96
CA THR A 184 -6.79 -13.58 -1.99
C THR A 184 -7.06 -12.49 -0.96
N ASP A 185 -6.60 -11.26 -1.17
CA ASP A 185 -6.84 -10.10 -0.31
C ASP A 185 -8.30 -9.60 -0.41
N PHE A 186 -9.18 -10.24 0.35
CA PHE A 186 -10.62 -9.97 0.34
C PHE A 186 -11.05 -8.81 1.24
N TRP A 187 -10.16 -8.33 2.10
CA TRP A 187 -10.48 -7.31 3.12
C TRP A 187 -10.44 -5.87 2.62
N ALA A 188 -9.79 -5.61 1.51
CA ALA A 188 -9.69 -4.28 0.93
C ALA A 188 -10.19 -4.28 -0.52
N PRO A 189 -11.16 -3.44 -0.90
CA PRO A 189 -11.57 -3.31 -2.29
C PRO A 189 -10.45 -2.65 -3.11
N ILE A 190 -9.98 -3.34 -4.15
CA ILE A 190 -8.94 -2.85 -5.05
C ILE A 190 -9.59 -2.63 -6.42
N THR A 191 -9.98 -1.39 -6.71
CA THR A 191 -10.74 -1.03 -7.89
C THR A 191 -10.00 -0.12 -8.86
N SER A 192 -8.85 0.43 -8.45
CA SER A 192 -8.02 1.33 -9.25
C SER A 192 -6.63 1.50 -8.61
N GLY A 193 -5.73 2.21 -9.29
CA GLY A 193 -4.41 2.58 -8.78
C GLY A 193 -3.34 1.51 -9.02
N GLY A 194 -2.16 1.73 -8.42
CA GLY A 194 -0.96 0.95 -8.74
C GLY A 194 -1.11 -0.56 -8.52
N SER A 195 -1.69 -0.97 -7.39
CA SER A 195 -1.90 -2.40 -7.08
C SER A 195 -2.89 -3.08 -8.04
N TYR A 196 -3.92 -2.35 -8.49
CA TYR A 196 -4.89 -2.81 -9.48
C TYR A 196 -4.24 -2.98 -10.86
N GLY A 197 -3.58 -1.92 -11.35
CA GLY A 197 -2.90 -1.93 -12.64
C GLY A 197 -1.79 -2.99 -12.69
N HIS A 198 -0.95 -3.09 -11.66
CA HIS A 198 0.08 -4.12 -11.55
C HIS A 198 -0.51 -5.52 -11.78
N THR A 199 -1.55 -5.89 -11.01
CA THR A 199 -2.19 -7.21 -11.13
C THR A 199 -2.69 -7.47 -12.56
N CYS A 200 -3.40 -6.51 -13.14
CA CYS A 200 -4.00 -6.69 -14.46
C CYS A 200 -2.95 -6.80 -15.57
N TYR A 201 -1.92 -5.94 -15.55
CA TYR A 201 -0.90 -5.94 -16.59
C TYR A 201 0.09 -7.10 -16.46
N VAL A 202 0.47 -7.49 -15.23
CA VAL A 202 1.28 -8.71 -15.03
C VAL A 202 0.50 -9.94 -15.51
N ALA A 203 -0.78 -10.04 -15.19
CA ALA A 203 -1.62 -11.14 -15.65
C ALA A 203 -1.76 -11.14 -17.18
N LYS A 204 -1.93 -9.97 -17.83
CA LYS A 204 -1.92 -9.81 -19.29
C LYS A 204 -0.66 -10.42 -19.91
N GLU A 205 0.51 -10.04 -19.41
CA GLU A 205 1.79 -10.47 -19.98
C GLU A 205 2.11 -11.94 -19.63
N LEU A 206 1.68 -12.44 -18.48
CA LEU A 206 1.75 -13.87 -18.17
C LEU A 206 0.86 -14.68 -19.13
N ASN A 207 -0.36 -14.20 -19.40
CA ASN A 207 -1.30 -14.84 -20.33
C ASN A 207 -0.82 -14.81 -21.78
N ALA A 208 -0.12 -13.75 -22.20
CA ALA A 208 0.50 -13.66 -23.51
C ALA A 208 1.55 -14.75 -23.76
N GLY A 209 2.19 -15.22 -22.73
CA GLY A 209 3.20 -16.30 -22.82
C GLY A 209 2.65 -17.71 -22.63
N GLY A 210 1.36 -17.87 -22.32
CA GLY A 210 0.67 -19.13 -22.16
C GLY A 210 -0.62 -18.98 -21.35
N PRO A 211 -1.55 -19.94 -21.42
CA PRO A 211 -2.85 -19.82 -20.74
C PRO A 211 -2.71 -19.53 -19.26
N LEU A 212 -3.38 -18.48 -18.78
CA LEU A 212 -3.41 -18.08 -17.39
C LEU A 212 -4.85 -18.04 -16.87
N VAL A 213 -5.07 -18.60 -15.69
CA VAL A 213 -6.32 -18.43 -14.94
C VAL A 213 -6.05 -17.66 -13.66
N CYS A 214 -6.69 -16.52 -13.51
CA CYS A 214 -6.60 -15.69 -12.32
C CYS A 214 -7.65 -16.12 -11.28
N LEU A 215 -7.21 -16.61 -10.11
CA LEU A 215 -8.06 -16.95 -8.98
C LEU A 215 -8.02 -15.79 -7.99
N MET A 216 -9.10 -15.01 -7.96
CA MET A 216 -9.14 -13.69 -7.32
C MET A 216 -10.19 -13.62 -6.22
N ALA A 217 -9.87 -13.01 -5.07
CA ALA A 217 -10.86 -12.75 -4.02
C ALA A 217 -11.91 -11.70 -4.42
N GLN A 218 -11.68 -10.96 -5.50
CA GLN A 218 -12.60 -9.95 -6.05
C GLN A 218 -12.41 -9.84 -7.56
N ARG A 219 -13.45 -9.33 -8.25
CA ARG A 219 -13.40 -9.14 -9.69
C ARG A 219 -12.55 -7.95 -10.09
N TYR A 220 -11.78 -8.11 -11.14
CA TYR A 220 -10.96 -7.09 -11.78
C TYR A 220 -11.50 -6.86 -13.21
N PRO A 221 -12.39 -5.87 -13.45
CA PRO A 221 -12.99 -5.65 -14.78
C PRO A 221 -11.96 -5.50 -15.89
N LEU A 222 -10.83 -4.85 -15.63
CA LEU A 222 -9.76 -4.69 -16.63
C LEU A 222 -9.17 -6.05 -17.11
N LEU A 223 -9.21 -7.11 -16.30
CA LEU A 223 -8.79 -8.45 -16.78
C LEU A 223 -9.72 -8.99 -17.87
N ASP A 224 -11.03 -8.72 -17.75
CA ASP A 224 -11.99 -9.10 -18.77
C ASP A 224 -11.73 -8.32 -20.07
N ASP A 225 -11.47 -7.00 -19.98
CA ASP A 225 -11.14 -6.14 -21.12
C ASP A 225 -9.81 -6.56 -21.80
N LEU A 226 -8.87 -7.10 -21.01
CA LEU A 226 -7.58 -7.62 -21.50
C LEU A 226 -7.64 -9.08 -21.98
N GLY A 227 -8.82 -9.71 -21.95
CA GLY A 227 -9.01 -11.09 -22.38
C GLY A 227 -8.35 -12.14 -21.46
N VAL A 228 -8.12 -11.82 -20.20
CA VAL A 228 -7.52 -12.73 -19.21
C VAL A 228 -8.62 -13.41 -18.41
N GLN A 229 -8.61 -14.74 -18.38
CA GLN A 229 -9.60 -15.50 -17.63
C GLN A 229 -9.47 -15.28 -16.14
N GLN A 230 -10.57 -14.93 -15.46
CA GLN A 230 -10.61 -14.81 -14.00
C GLN A 230 -11.76 -15.61 -13.39
N VAL A 231 -11.50 -16.16 -12.21
CA VAL A 231 -12.47 -16.84 -11.36
C VAL A 231 -12.52 -16.09 -10.04
N VAL A 232 -13.68 -15.55 -9.69
CA VAL A 232 -13.87 -14.86 -8.42
C VAL A 232 -14.17 -15.89 -7.33
N LEU A 233 -13.24 -16.00 -6.37
CA LEU A 233 -13.37 -16.89 -5.23
C LEU A 233 -14.39 -16.33 -4.25
N THR A 234 -15.27 -17.18 -3.74
CA THR A 234 -16.20 -16.77 -2.69
C THR A 234 -15.44 -16.34 -1.44
N PRO A 235 -15.57 -15.08 -0.99
CA PRO A 235 -14.87 -14.61 0.18
C PRO A 235 -15.34 -15.29 1.46
N PRO A 236 -14.54 -15.30 2.54
CA PRO A 236 -15.00 -15.78 3.84
C PRO A 236 -16.29 -15.06 4.27
N PRO A 237 -17.28 -15.77 4.82
CA PRO A 237 -18.53 -15.16 5.27
C PRO A 237 -18.28 -14.28 6.52
N THR A 238 -18.09 -13.01 6.32
CA THR A 238 -17.81 -12.03 7.39
C THR A 238 -18.67 -10.79 7.21
N GLN A 239 -19.07 -10.18 8.32
CA GLN A 239 -19.86 -8.94 8.32
C GLN A 239 -19.00 -7.69 8.41
N SER A 240 -17.95 -7.76 9.19
CA SER A 240 -16.83 -6.83 9.20
C SER A 240 -15.56 -7.67 9.25
N VAL A 241 -14.60 -7.35 8.42
CA VAL A 241 -13.35 -8.11 8.38
C VAL A 241 -12.57 -7.85 9.67
N SER A 242 -12.34 -8.91 10.43
CA SER A 242 -11.46 -8.91 11.59
C SER A 242 -10.12 -9.55 11.23
N GLU A 243 -9.10 -9.35 12.06
CA GLU A 243 -7.83 -10.06 11.88
C GLU A 243 -7.99 -11.58 11.99
N ASN A 244 -8.95 -12.06 12.78
CA ASN A 244 -9.27 -13.49 12.86
C ASN A 244 -9.77 -14.05 11.52
N ASP A 245 -10.50 -13.26 10.73
CA ASP A 245 -10.96 -13.66 9.40
C ASP A 245 -9.80 -13.73 8.43
N ILE A 246 -8.85 -12.78 8.51
CA ILE A 246 -7.62 -12.80 7.72
C ILE A 246 -6.77 -14.04 8.06
N VAL A 247 -6.56 -14.34 9.35
CA VAL A 247 -5.82 -15.52 9.79
C VAL A 247 -6.44 -16.82 9.29
N ARG A 248 -7.77 -16.89 9.17
CA ARG A 248 -8.49 -18.07 8.69
C ARG A 248 -8.65 -18.13 7.17
N ALA A 249 -8.30 -17.06 6.46
CA ALA A 249 -8.54 -16.95 5.04
C ALA A 249 -7.92 -18.08 4.22
N THR A 250 -6.68 -18.48 4.52
CA THR A 250 -6.02 -19.60 3.83
C THR A 250 -6.81 -20.89 3.97
N ALA A 251 -7.27 -21.23 5.17
CA ALA A 251 -8.08 -22.44 5.39
C ALA A 251 -9.45 -22.39 4.69
N HIS A 252 -10.02 -21.18 4.51
CA HIS A 252 -11.24 -20.98 3.76
C HIS A 252 -11.02 -21.17 2.24
N TYR A 253 -9.94 -20.59 1.71
CA TYR A 253 -9.66 -20.62 0.27
C TYR A 253 -9.05 -21.94 -0.19
N ASP A 254 -8.29 -22.67 0.66
CA ASP A 254 -7.57 -23.89 0.26
C ASP A 254 -8.46 -24.90 -0.50
N PRO A 255 -9.63 -25.34 -0.02
CA PRO A 255 -10.44 -26.30 -0.75
C PRO A 255 -10.96 -25.78 -2.09
N ILE A 256 -11.23 -24.47 -2.21
CA ILE A 256 -11.76 -23.86 -3.41
C ILE A 256 -10.62 -23.73 -4.47
N VAL A 257 -9.47 -23.22 -4.04
CA VAL A 257 -8.30 -23.03 -4.90
C VAL A 257 -7.73 -24.39 -5.32
N ARG A 258 -7.69 -25.35 -4.40
CA ARG A 258 -7.24 -26.73 -4.70
C ARG A 258 -8.09 -27.37 -5.80
N ALA A 259 -9.41 -27.35 -5.67
CA ALA A 259 -10.32 -27.86 -6.68
C ALA A 259 -10.12 -27.19 -8.04
N ALA A 260 -9.90 -25.88 -8.08
CA ALA A 260 -9.60 -25.15 -9.30
C ALA A 260 -8.24 -25.57 -9.90
N VAL A 261 -7.20 -25.66 -9.09
CA VAL A 261 -5.84 -26.06 -9.51
C VAL A 261 -5.83 -27.49 -10.04
N GLU A 262 -6.56 -28.42 -9.41
CA GLU A 262 -6.69 -29.81 -9.87
C GLU A 262 -7.36 -29.92 -11.26
N VAL A 263 -8.29 -29.02 -11.58
CA VAL A 263 -8.92 -28.94 -12.92
C VAL A 263 -7.99 -28.26 -13.93
N ILE A 264 -7.35 -27.17 -13.56
CA ILE A 264 -6.48 -26.37 -14.45
C ILE A 264 -5.19 -27.11 -14.76
N GLN A 265 -4.64 -27.88 -13.80
CA GLN A 265 -3.33 -28.54 -13.86
C GLN A 265 -2.22 -27.59 -14.35
N PRO A 266 -1.94 -26.51 -13.61
CA PRO A 266 -0.96 -25.53 -14.01
C PRO A 266 0.47 -26.04 -13.89
N ASP A 267 1.37 -25.53 -14.73
CA ASP A 267 2.80 -25.78 -14.66
C ASP A 267 3.47 -24.94 -13.55
N TYR A 268 2.80 -23.87 -13.11
CA TYR A 268 3.26 -22.99 -12.03
C TYR A 268 2.11 -22.26 -11.35
N ILE A 269 2.33 -21.91 -10.08
CA ILE A 269 1.49 -20.99 -9.30
C ILE A 269 2.27 -19.68 -9.15
N TYR A 270 1.68 -18.58 -9.55
CA TYR A 270 2.16 -17.22 -9.29
C TYR A 270 1.22 -16.58 -8.27
N GLU A 271 1.73 -16.19 -7.11
CA GLU A 271 0.91 -15.59 -6.06
C GLU A 271 1.42 -14.21 -5.68
N ARG A 272 0.53 -13.23 -5.79
CA ARG A 272 0.76 -11.95 -5.13
C ARG A 272 0.44 -12.11 -3.66
N LEU A 273 1.48 -12.13 -2.84
CA LEU A 273 1.36 -12.29 -1.41
C LEU A 273 0.53 -11.17 -0.79
N CYS A 274 -0.32 -11.54 0.13
CA CYS A 274 -1.11 -10.66 0.96
C CYS A 274 -1.06 -11.12 2.41
N LEU A 275 -1.48 -10.27 3.32
CA LEU A 275 -1.36 -10.47 4.76
C LEU A 275 -1.89 -11.85 5.21
N GLY A 276 -1.03 -12.63 5.83
CA GLY A 276 -1.38 -13.92 6.43
C GLY A 276 -1.70 -15.06 5.46
N ASN A 277 -1.64 -14.82 4.13
CA ASN A 277 -1.92 -15.87 3.16
C ASN A 277 -0.68 -16.72 2.84
N TYR A 278 -0.87 -18.03 2.79
CA TYR A 278 0.14 -19.02 2.38
C TYR A 278 -0.46 -20.14 1.50
N ALA A 279 -1.61 -19.86 0.88
CA ALA A 279 -2.33 -20.88 0.09
C ALA A 279 -1.51 -21.40 -1.09
N GLY A 280 -0.84 -20.51 -1.84
CA GLY A 280 0.01 -20.93 -2.95
C GLY A 280 1.20 -21.80 -2.50
N ALA A 281 1.82 -21.45 -1.38
CA ALA A 281 2.90 -22.25 -0.81
C ALA A 281 2.41 -23.63 -0.34
N ALA A 282 1.25 -23.67 0.32
CA ALA A 282 0.64 -24.93 0.77
C ALA A 282 0.28 -25.85 -0.42
N LEU A 283 -0.34 -25.30 -1.46
CA LEU A 283 -0.67 -26.05 -2.66
C LEU A 283 0.58 -26.56 -3.40
N SER A 284 1.63 -25.72 -3.46
CA SER A 284 2.92 -26.13 -4.01
C SER A 284 3.50 -27.36 -3.30
N GLN A 285 3.46 -27.37 -1.96
CA GLN A 285 3.91 -28.52 -1.17
C GLN A 285 3.07 -29.77 -1.43
N ASP A 286 1.76 -29.62 -1.40
CA ASP A 286 0.82 -30.75 -1.44
C ASP A 286 0.71 -31.37 -2.83
N LEU A 287 0.79 -30.56 -3.90
CA LEU A 287 0.58 -30.98 -5.28
C LEU A 287 1.87 -31.06 -6.11
N GLY A 288 3.02 -30.65 -5.55
CA GLY A 288 4.29 -30.66 -6.28
C GLY A 288 4.35 -29.67 -7.45
N ILE A 289 3.71 -28.50 -7.33
CA ILE A 289 3.66 -27.48 -8.38
C ILE A 289 4.68 -26.36 -8.07
N PRO A 290 5.50 -25.92 -9.04
CA PRO A 290 6.39 -24.77 -8.89
C PRO A 290 5.66 -23.53 -8.41
N TYR A 291 6.23 -22.84 -7.41
CA TYR A 291 5.61 -21.69 -6.77
C TYR A 291 6.48 -20.43 -6.88
N ILE A 292 5.91 -19.37 -7.40
CA ILE A 292 6.53 -18.06 -7.55
C ILE A 292 5.79 -17.08 -6.67
N ALA A 293 6.49 -16.49 -5.71
CA ALA A 293 5.94 -15.48 -4.81
C ALA A 293 6.25 -14.07 -5.31
N GLU A 294 5.24 -13.23 -5.42
CA GLU A 294 5.38 -11.78 -5.61
C GLU A 294 5.18 -11.09 -4.27
N TYR A 295 6.20 -10.34 -3.81
CA TYR A 295 6.14 -9.62 -2.55
C TYR A 295 6.43 -8.13 -2.74
N ASN A 296 5.43 -7.30 -2.52
CA ASN A 296 5.47 -5.87 -2.81
C ASN A 296 5.73 -5.00 -1.57
N GLY A 297 6.12 -5.61 -0.46
CA GLY A 297 6.49 -4.96 0.77
C GLY A 297 5.69 -5.42 1.99
N SER A 298 6.13 -4.98 3.16
CA SER A 298 5.57 -5.39 4.44
C SER A 298 4.28 -4.62 4.76
N GLU A 299 3.14 -5.31 4.72
CA GLU A 299 1.87 -4.75 5.22
C GLU A 299 1.94 -4.46 6.72
N LEU A 300 2.80 -5.15 7.47
CA LEU A 300 3.05 -4.91 8.89
C LEU A 300 3.71 -3.54 9.10
N SER A 301 4.77 -3.25 8.35
CA SER A 301 5.44 -1.93 8.37
C SER A 301 4.52 -0.81 7.92
N MET A 302 3.71 -1.05 6.88
CA MET A 302 2.73 -0.07 6.41
C MET A 302 1.73 0.28 7.51
N ARG A 303 1.17 -0.72 8.19
CA ARG A 303 0.21 -0.47 9.27
C ARG A 303 0.82 0.32 10.42
N ARG A 304 2.01 -0.04 10.87
CA ARG A 304 2.72 0.70 11.92
C ARG A 304 2.99 2.15 11.51
N SER A 305 3.33 2.36 10.25
CA SER A 305 3.70 3.68 9.74
C SER A 305 2.48 4.59 9.49
N PHE A 306 1.35 4.04 9.08
CA PHE A 306 0.17 4.84 8.70
C PHE A 306 -0.92 4.87 9.77
N ASP A 307 -1.12 3.75 10.48
CA ASP A 307 -2.15 3.64 11.49
C ASP A 307 -1.59 3.80 12.92
N GLY A 308 -0.26 3.71 13.09
CA GLY A 308 0.41 3.78 14.38
C GLY A 308 0.17 2.54 15.25
N GLU A 309 -0.35 1.44 14.68
CA GLU A 309 -0.77 0.24 15.41
C GLU A 309 -0.08 -1.01 14.84
N ALA A 310 0.19 -1.98 15.72
CA ALA A 310 0.60 -3.31 15.33
C ALA A 310 -0.62 -4.22 15.12
N TYR A 311 -0.46 -5.24 14.28
CA TYR A 311 -1.47 -6.28 14.15
C TYR A 311 -1.49 -7.19 15.37
N LEU A 312 -2.67 -7.66 15.76
CA LEU A 312 -2.87 -8.59 16.87
C LEU A 312 -2.20 -9.96 16.60
N HIS A 313 -2.22 -10.41 15.33
CA HIS A 313 -1.72 -11.71 14.92
C HIS A 313 -0.42 -11.63 14.10
N GLU A 314 0.42 -10.63 14.37
CA GLU A 314 1.66 -10.37 13.62
C GLU A 314 2.57 -11.60 13.52
N SER A 315 2.69 -12.39 14.60
CA SER A 315 3.49 -13.62 14.60
C SER A 315 2.98 -14.67 13.62
N VAL A 316 1.66 -14.75 13.39
CA VAL A 316 1.07 -15.66 12.39
C VAL A 316 1.40 -15.16 10.98
N TYR A 317 1.31 -13.86 10.76
CA TYR A 317 1.57 -13.25 9.45
C TYR A 317 3.04 -13.40 9.04
N LEU A 318 3.96 -13.14 9.98
CA LEU A 318 5.40 -13.36 9.73
C LEU A 318 5.72 -14.83 9.43
N LYS A 319 5.04 -15.76 10.10
CA LYS A 319 5.23 -17.19 9.89
C LYS A 319 4.66 -17.65 8.54
N ALA A 320 3.55 -17.07 8.09
CA ALA A 320 2.98 -17.30 6.77
C ALA A 320 3.91 -16.80 5.65
N GLU A 321 4.48 -15.59 5.82
CA GLU A 321 5.51 -15.06 4.91
C GLU A 321 6.76 -15.96 4.88
N GLU A 322 7.24 -16.41 6.06
CA GLU A 322 8.38 -17.32 6.15
C GLU A 322 8.15 -18.61 5.33
N LEU A 323 6.96 -19.21 5.44
CA LEU A 323 6.59 -20.39 4.65
C LEU A 323 6.56 -20.08 3.15
N ALA A 324 5.93 -18.96 2.77
CA ALA A 324 5.85 -18.55 1.37
C ALA A 324 7.24 -18.34 0.75
N PHE A 325 8.13 -17.64 1.45
CA PHE A 325 9.50 -17.43 0.96
C PHE A 325 10.35 -18.71 0.95
N ALA A 326 10.20 -19.54 1.95
CA ALA A 326 10.94 -20.80 2.03
C ALA A 326 10.52 -21.75 0.89
N GLN A 327 9.21 -21.89 0.63
CA GLN A 327 8.66 -22.78 -0.40
C GLN A 327 8.86 -22.24 -1.82
N ALA A 328 8.95 -20.92 -2.00
CA ALA A 328 9.07 -20.32 -3.33
C ALA A 328 10.30 -20.80 -4.10
N THR A 329 10.10 -21.13 -5.38
CA THR A 329 11.14 -21.38 -6.37
C THR A 329 11.85 -20.09 -6.74
N ALA A 330 11.07 -19.02 -6.88
CA ALA A 330 11.54 -17.66 -7.13
C ALA A 330 10.65 -16.65 -6.37
N ILE A 331 11.25 -15.54 -5.95
CA ILE A 331 10.58 -14.45 -5.27
C ILE A 331 10.81 -13.19 -6.09
N SER A 332 9.72 -12.55 -6.56
CA SER A 332 9.78 -11.25 -7.22
C SER A 332 9.49 -10.15 -6.21
N VAL A 333 10.39 -9.18 -6.10
CA VAL A 333 10.21 -8.00 -5.23
C VAL A 333 10.39 -6.73 -6.05
N VAL A 334 9.73 -5.64 -5.64
CA VAL A 334 9.70 -4.42 -6.45
C VAL A 334 10.85 -3.45 -6.20
N SER A 335 11.63 -3.65 -5.13
CA SER A 335 12.75 -2.74 -4.80
C SER A 335 13.92 -3.46 -4.12
N GLU A 336 15.09 -2.83 -4.13
CA GLU A 336 16.29 -3.34 -3.45
C GLU A 336 16.12 -3.26 -1.92
N GLU A 337 15.33 -2.32 -1.43
CA GLU A 337 14.99 -2.18 -0.02
C GLU A 337 14.25 -3.42 0.49
N ILE A 338 13.27 -3.92 -0.30
CA ILE A 338 12.56 -5.18 0.03
C ILE A 338 13.52 -6.36 -0.03
N ARG A 339 14.35 -6.46 -1.09
CA ARG A 339 15.34 -7.53 -1.21
C ARG A 339 16.26 -7.57 0.02
N SER A 340 16.81 -6.42 0.39
CA SER A 340 17.70 -6.29 1.55
C SER A 340 17.01 -6.72 2.84
N SER A 341 15.75 -6.31 3.04
CA SER A 341 14.93 -6.73 4.18
C SER A 341 14.71 -8.24 4.22
N LEU A 342 14.41 -8.88 3.08
CA LEU A 342 14.22 -10.33 3.02
C LEU A 342 15.53 -11.10 3.28
N VAL A 343 16.65 -10.61 2.74
CA VAL A 343 17.98 -11.21 3.00
C VAL A 343 18.32 -11.10 4.49
N ALA A 344 18.06 -9.97 5.13
CA ALA A 344 18.24 -9.78 6.57
C ALA A 344 17.35 -10.73 7.40
N ARG A 345 16.19 -11.15 6.87
CA ARG A 345 15.31 -12.19 7.46
C ARG A 345 15.74 -13.61 7.14
N GLY A 346 16.90 -13.81 6.49
CA GLY A 346 17.44 -15.15 6.17
C GLY A 346 16.94 -15.75 4.85
N VAL A 347 16.25 -14.99 4.00
CA VAL A 347 15.86 -15.48 2.67
C VAL A 347 17.09 -15.48 1.76
N ALA A 348 17.36 -16.59 1.10
CA ALA A 348 18.50 -16.74 0.20
C ALA A 348 18.45 -15.73 -0.95
N ALA A 349 19.47 -14.87 -1.06
CA ALA A 349 19.52 -13.76 -2.00
C ALA A 349 19.34 -14.18 -3.46
N GLU A 350 19.82 -15.39 -3.79
CA GLU A 350 19.70 -15.96 -5.14
C GLU A 350 18.27 -16.39 -5.49
N LYS A 351 17.33 -16.44 -4.54
CA LYS A 351 15.91 -16.67 -4.81
C LYS A 351 15.18 -15.38 -5.19
N ILE A 352 15.77 -14.21 -4.96
CA ILE A 352 15.09 -12.93 -5.01
C ILE A 352 15.46 -12.19 -6.30
N LEU A 353 14.46 -11.91 -7.12
CA LEU A 353 14.56 -11.03 -8.28
C LEU A 353 14.05 -9.63 -7.88
N VAL A 354 14.89 -8.62 -7.98
CA VAL A 354 14.44 -7.22 -7.95
C VAL A 354 13.86 -6.86 -9.30
N ASN A 355 12.56 -6.64 -9.33
CA ASN A 355 11.78 -6.45 -10.53
C ASN A 355 10.82 -5.27 -10.33
N PRO A 356 11.26 -4.04 -10.55
CA PRO A 356 10.45 -2.85 -10.37
C PRO A 356 9.12 -2.93 -11.13
N ASN A 357 8.14 -2.17 -10.68
CA ASN A 357 6.89 -2.01 -11.41
C ASN A 357 7.16 -1.51 -12.84
N GLY A 358 6.17 -1.61 -13.68
CA GLY A 358 6.27 -1.24 -15.08
C GLY A 358 5.10 -0.39 -15.55
N VAL A 359 5.03 -0.23 -16.85
CA VAL A 359 3.97 0.48 -17.56
C VAL A 359 3.60 -0.27 -18.85
N ASP A 360 2.36 -0.10 -19.28
CA ASP A 360 1.94 -0.43 -20.64
C ASP A 360 2.16 0.82 -21.52
N PRO A 361 3.19 0.87 -22.38
CA PRO A 361 3.54 2.07 -23.16
C PRO A 361 2.57 2.37 -24.30
N ASP A 362 1.65 1.47 -24.60
CA ASP A 362 0.58 1.68 -25.60
C ASP A 362 -0.61 2.38 -24.96
N VAL A 363 -0.87 2.12 -23.68
CA VAL A 363 -1.90 2.80 -22.87
C VAL A 363 -1.41 4.17 -22.44
N TYR A 364 -0.22 4.23 -21.82
CA TYR A 364 0.42 5.45 -21.35
C TYR A 364 1.41 5.95 -22.41
N ARG A 365 0.95 6.81 -23.30
CA ARG A 365 1.72 7.34 -24.42
C ARG A 365 1.53 8.85 -24.57
N PRO A 366 2.46 9.54 -25.21
CA PRO A 366 2.24 10.93 -25.59
C PRO A 366 0.96 11.05 -26.43
N ALA A 367 0.17 12.05 -26.12
CA ALA A 367 -1.04 12.35 -26.89
C ALA A 367 -0.68 13.03 -28.21
N ALA A 368 -1.46 12.77 -29.27
CA ALA A 368 -1.52 13.62 -30.44
C ALA A 368 -2.11 14.99 -30.04
N ALA A 369 -1.87 16.03 -30.84
CA ALA A 369 -2.29 17.39 -30.49
C ALA A 369 -3.81 17.50 -30.33
N ASP A 370 -4.57 16.89 -31.21
CA ASP A 370 -6.02 16.85 -31.19
C ASP A 370 -6.59 16.10 -29.96
N GLU A 371 -6.01 14.94 -29.61
CA GLU A 371 -6.36 14.18 -28.39
C GLU A 371 -6.12 15.03 -27.13
N ARG A 372 -4.99 15.72 -27.07
CA ARG A 372 -4.63 16.58 -25.94
C ARG A 372 -5.58 17.75 -25.81
N ASP A 373 -5.87 18.44 -26.92
CA ASP A 373 -6.72 19.61 -26.94
C ASP A 373 -8.18 19.26 -26.61
N GLU A 374 -8.66 18.08 -26.99
CA GLU A 374 -9.96 17.56 -26.60
C GLU A 374 -10.06 17.38 -25.09
N VAL A 375 -9.12 16.64 -24.48
CA VAL A 375 -9.13 16.42 -23.01
C VAL A 375 -8.98 17.74 -22.23
N ARG A 376 -8.16 18.66 -22.72
CA ARG A 376 -8.02 20.00 -22.11
C ARG A 376 -9.31 20.79 -22.13
N ARG A 377 -10.03 20.77 -23.25
CA ARG A 377 -11.31 21.45 -23.40
C ARG A 377 -12.36 20.88 -22.47
N GLU A 378 -12.43 19.56 -22.33
CA GLU A 378 -13.32 18.90 -21.37
C GLU A 378 -13.02 19.30 -19.92
N LEU A 379 -11.74 19.43 -19.57
CA LEU A 379 -11.30 19.82 -18.23
C LEU A 379 -11.36 21.33 -17.97
N GLY A 380 -11.63 22.14 -19.00
CA GLY A 380 -11.71 23.61 -18.91
C GLY A 380 -10.35 24.31 -18.89
N PHE A 381 -9.28 23.68 -19.41
CA PHE A 381 -7.96 24.30 -19.55
C PHE A 381 -7.87 25.13 -20.84
N ALA A 382 -7.19 26.27 -20.76
CA ALA A 382 -6.90 27.13 -21.93
C ALA A 382 -5.69 26.59 -22.71
N GLY A 383 -5.53 27.03 -23.95
CA GLY A 383 -4.46 26.57 -24.85
C GLY A 383 -3.05 26.93 -24.36
N ASP A 384 -2.88 28.04 -23.65
CA ASP A 384 -1.63 28.56 -23.09
C ASP A 384 -1.36 28.06 -21.65
N ASP A 385 -2.32 27.37 -21.03
CA ASP A 385 -2.13 26.78 -19.70
C ASP A 385 -1.01 25.73 -19.72
N ARG A 386 -0.21 25.72 -18.65
CA ARG A 386 0.78 24.69 -18.35
C ARG A 386 0.20 23.73 -17.33
N VAL A 387 -0.26 22.58 -17.80
CA VAL A 387 -0.98 21.61 -16.96
C VAL A 387 0.00 20.68 -16.27
N ILE A 388 -0.02 20.68 -14.95
CA ILE A 388 0.80 19.89 -14.04
C ILE A 388 -0.06 18.75 -13.49
N GLY A 389 0.32 17.50 -13.78
CA GLY A 389 -0.44 16.32 -13.39
C GLY A 389 0.08 15.67 -12.12
N PHE A 390 -0.83 15.37 -11.20
CA PHE A 390 -0.61 14.44 -10.09
C PHE A 390 -1.68 13.35 -10.12
N SER A 391 -1.28 12.09 -10.09
CA SER A 391 -2.21 10.96 -10.01
C SER A 391 -1.84 10.01 -8.86
N GLY A 392 -2.84 9.43 -8.21
CA GLY A 392 -2.65 8.40 -7.20
C GLY A 392 -3.52 8.56 -5.96
N THR A 393 -3.23 7.74 -4.95
CA THR A 393 -3.85 7.85 -3.63
C THR A 393 -3.32 9.08 -2.92
N PHE A 394 -4.20 9.87 -2.32
CA PHE A 394 -3.82 10.98 -1.45
C PHE A 394 -3.52 10.44 -0.04
N GLY A 395 -2.46 9.64 0.06
CA GLY A 395 -2.01 8.98 1.29
C GLY A 395 -0.67 9.54 1.78
N GLY A 396 -0.23 9.09 2.97
CA GLY A 396 0.92 9.65 3.68
C GLY A 396 2.21 9.72 2.88
N TRP A 397 2.62 8.64 2.22
CA TRP A 397 3.90 8.61 1.48
C TRP A 397 3.88 9.28 0.10
N HIS A 398 2.70 9.70 -0.38
CA HIS A 398 2.59 10.34 -1.69
C HIS A 398 3.00 11.82 -1.71
N GLY A 399 3.40 12.38 -0.55
CA GLY A 399 3.84 13.77 -0.42
C GLY A 399 2.75 14.80 -0.72
N VAL A 400 1.51 14.47 -0.38
CA VAL A 400 0.36 15.37 -0.58
C VAL A 400 0.49 16.64 0.25
N ASP A 401 1.12 16.57 1.41
CA ASP A 401 1.51 17.66 2.28
C ASP A 401 2.51 18.61 1.59
N VAL A 402 3.54 18.06 0.96
CA VAL A 402 4.53 18.82 0.17
C VAL A 402 3.85 19.47 -1.03
N LEU A 403 2.99 18.74 -1.74
CA LEU A 403 2.22 19.27 -2.87
C LEU A 403 1.33 20.44 -2.42
N ALA A 404 0.55 20.25 -1.36
CA ALA A 404 -0.34 21.27 -0.82
C ALA A 404 0.43 22.55 -0.42
N ALA A 405 1.54 22.38 0.30
CA ALA A 405 2.37 23.51 0.74
C ALA A 405 3.05 24.25 -0.42
N ALA A 406 3.38 23.57 -1.52
CA ALA A 406 4.03 24.18 -2.69
C ALA A 406 3.06 24.91 -3.63
N LEU A 407 1.77 24.54 -3.66
CA LEU A 407 0.77 25.09 -4.58
C LEU A 407 0.74 26.64 -4.62
N PRO A 408 0.68 27.38 -3.49
CA PRO A 408 0.61 28.84 -3.53
C PRO A 408 1.82 29.47 -4.21
N THR A 409 3.02 28.97 -3.88
CA THR A 409 4.28 29.48 -4.44
C THR A 409 4.36 29.23 -5.94
N ILE A 410 4.04 28.01 -6.39
CA ILE A 410 4.07 27.63 -7.80
C ILE A 410 3.07 28.50 -8.60
N LEU A 411 1.82 28.61 -8.12
CA LEU A 411 0.76 29.32 -8.83
C LEU A 411 0.90 30.86 -8.80
N ALA A 412 1.69 31.40 -7.86
CA ALA A 412 2.06 32.80 -7.82
C ALA A 412 3.20 33.13 -8.81
N ARG A 413 4.24 32.26 -8.86
CA ARG A 413 5.43 32.48 -9.70
C ARG A 413 5.23 32.03 -11.15
N ALA A 414 4.33 31.08 -11.41
CA ALA A 414 3.95 30.60 -12.73
C ALA A 414 2.44 30.83 -12.97
N PRO A 415 2.00 32.03 -13.40
CA PRO A 415 0.57 32.39 -13.50
C PRO A 415 -0.23 31.52 -14.47
N ASN A 416 0.40 30.97 -15.49
CA ASN A 416 -0.19 30.04 -16.47
C ASN A 416 -0.18 28.57 -16.02
N ALA A 417 0.37 28.25 -14.85
CA ALA A 417 0.32 26.90 -14.31
C ALA A 417 -1.11 26.53 -13.87
N ARG A 418 -1.49 25.30 -14.15
CA ARG A 418 -2.74 24.67 -13.69
C ARG A 418 -2.44 23.29 -13.16
N PHE A 419 -3.13 22.86 -12.13
CA PHE A 419 -2.98 21.52 -11.60
C PHE A 419 -4.17 20.63 -11.99
N LEU A 420 -3.86 19.42 -12.46
CA LEU A 420 -4.81 18.33 -12.64
C LEU A 420 -4.51 17.26 -11.59
N LEU A 421 -5.44 17.06 -10.67
CA LEU A 421 -5.32 16.11 -9.56
C LEU A 421 -6.28 14.94 -9.77
N ILE A 422 -5.72 13.73 -9.95
CA ILE A 422 -6.46 12.51 -10.23
C ILE A 422 -6.28 11.56 -9.05
N GLY A 423 -7.37 11.20 -8.38
CA GLY A 423 -7.37 10.33 -7.22
C GLY A 423 -8.03 10.94 -6.00
N ASP A 424 -7.98 10.19 -4.90
CA ASP A 424 -8.59 10.56 -3.63
C ASP A 424 -7.89 9.85 -2.47
N GLY A 425 -8.10 10.30 -1.24
CA GLY A 425 -7.54 9.68 -0.04
C GLY A 425 -7.55 10.58 1.18
N ASN A 426 -7.03 10.05 2.28
CA ASN A 426 -7.14 10.68 3.60
C ASN A 426 -6.49 12.07 3.70
N TYR A 427 -5.47 12.36 2.88
CA TYR A 427 -4.74 13.64 2.90
C TYR A 427 -5.24 14.64 1.85
N LYS A 428 -6.30 14.31 1.11
CA LYS A 428 -6.87 15.24 0.11
C LYS A 428 -7.31 16.56 0.73
N HIS A 429 -7.82 16.53 1.97
CA HIS A 429 -8.22 17.72 2.70
C HIS A 429 -7.12 18.79 2.81
N LEU A 430 -5.82 18.37 2.90
CA LEU A 430 -4.70 19.33 2.93
C LEU A 430 -4.65 20.21 1.68
N VAL A 431 -4.90 19.61 0.51
CA VAL A 431 -4.96 20.35 -0.75
C VAL A 431 -6.22 21.20 -0.81
N ASP A 432 -7.38 20.65 -0.44
CA ASP A 432 -8.66 21.37 -0.50
C ASP A 432 -8.67 22.60 0.41
N GLU A 433 -8.06 22.50 1.61
CA GLU A 433 -7.90 23.61 2.54
C GLU A 433 -7.02 24.74 1.97
N VAL A 434 -5.88 24.39 1.34
CA VAL A 434 -5.00 25.37 0.70
C VAL A 434 -5.71 26.03 -0.49
N VAL A 435 -6.37 25.24 -1.33
CA VAL A 435 -7.11 25.74 -2.49
C VAL A 435 -8.22 26.71 -2.06
N ALA A 436 -8.95 26.40 -1.00
CA ALA A 436 -10.01 27.26 -0.46
C ALA A 436 -9.44 28.54 0.20
N ARG A 437 -8.44 28.39 1.06
CA ARG A 437 -7.81 29.48 1.80
C ARG A 437 -7.21 30.54 0.89
N ASP A 438 -6.50 30.10 -0.17
CA ASP A 438 -5.73 30.98 -1.05
C ASP A 438 -6.47 31.32 -2.36
N GLY A 439 -7.74 30.91 -2.50
CA GLY A 439 -8.57 31.22 -3.66
C GLY A 439 -8.12 30.60 -4.97
N LEU A 440 -7.51 29.39 -4.91
CA LEU A 440 -6.87 28.73 -6.05
C LEU A 440 -7.80 27.84 -6.88
N ALA A 441 -9.11 27.82 -6.60
CA ALA A 441 -10.08 26.93 -7.22
C ALA A 441 -10.11 26.99 -8.76
N ALA A 442 -9.86 28.16 -9.35
CA ALA A 442 -9.79 28.34 -10.81
C ALA A 442 -8.51 27.73 -11.44
N LYS A 443 -7.50 27.42 -10.64
CA LYS A 443 -6.19 26.92 -11.10
C LYS A 443 -5.94 25.45 -10.77
N VAL A 444 -6.79 24.83 -9.94
CA VAL A 444 -6.64 23.42 -9.49
C VAL A 444 -7.90 22.65 -9.83
N ARG A 445 -7.76 21.67 -10.74
CA ARG A 445 -8.83 20.78 -11.15
C ARG A 445 -8.66 19.42 -10.48
N SER A 446 -9.52 19.07 -9.54
CA SER A 446 -9.61 17.73 -8.96
C SER A 446 -10.73 16.93 -9.62
N VAL A 447 -10.43 15.70 -10.06
CA VAL A 447 -11.41 14.83 -10.73
C VAL A 447 -11.81 13.61 -9.89
N GLY A 448 -11.18 13.43 -8.71
CA GLY A 448 -11.46 12.28 -7.85
C GLY A 448 -10.88 10.97 -8.40
N ARG A 449 -11.39 9.84 -7.91
CA ARG A 449 -11.02 8.52 -8.40
C ARG A 449 -11.68 8.25 -9.75
N VAL A 450 -10.91 7.78 -10.69
CA VAL A 450 -11.38 7.40 -12.02
C VAL A 450 -10.92 5.98 -12.36
N PRO A 451 -11.58 5.29 -13.30
CA PRO A 451 -11.08 4.02 -13.83
C PRO A 451 -9.68 4.16 -14.43
N GLN A 452 -8.90 3.06 -14.43
CA GLN A 452 -7.49 3.06 -14.87
C GLN A 452 -7.30 3.66 -16.28
N MET A 453 -8.12 3.25 -17.24
CA MET A 453 -8.04 3.73 -18.63
C MET A 453 -8.41 5.21 -18.74
N GLU A 454 -9.37 5.68 -17.95
CA GLU A 454 -9.75 7.09 -17.89
C GLU A 454 -8.62 7.93 -17.28
N GLY A 455 -7.95 7.40 -16.23
CA GLY A 455 -6.77 8.04 -15.67
C GLY A 455 -5.67 8.25 -16.72
N ALA A 456 -5.37 7.23 -17.52
CA ALA A 456 -4.42 7.34 -18.61
C ALA A 456 -4.85 8.37 -19.67
N ARG A 457 -6.15 8.46 -19.98
CA ARG A 457 -6.70 9.46 -20.90
C ARG A 457 -6.52 10.89 -20.36
N LEU A 458 -6.87 11.10 -19.10
CA LEU A 458 -6.78 12.43 -18.47
C LEU A 458 -5.34 12.93 -18.36
N LEU A 459 -4.36 12.04 -18.11
CA LEU A 459 -2.94 12.41 -18.08
C LEU A 459 -2.43 12.97 -19.40
N ARG A 460 -3.11 12.73 -20.53
CA ARG A 460 -2.76 13.30 -21.86
C ARG A 460 -2.89 14.82 -21.89
N ALA A 461 -3.68 15.42 -21.01
CA ALA A 461 -3.79 16.90 -20.88
C ALA A 461 -2.52 17.56 -20.35
N CYS A 462 -1.64 16.81 -19.67
CA CYS A 462 -0.53 17.38 -18.91
C CYS A 462 0.70 17.72 -19.75
N ASP A 463 1.42 18.76 -19.32
CA ASP A 463 2.71 19.19 -19.85
C ASP A 463 3.88 18.61 -19.02
N LEU A 464 3.65 18.44 -17.72
CA LEU A 464 4.60 17.85 -16.79
C LEU A 464 3.87 17.10 -15.65
N PHE A 465 4.61 16.28 -14.94
CA PHE A 465 4.11 15.46 -13.84
C PHE A 465 4.88 15.70 -12.56
N VAL A 466 4.22 15.53 -11.43
CA VAL A 466 4.82 15.70 -10.12
C VAL A 466 4.61 14.47 -9.22
N SER A 467 5.66 14.13 -8.48
CA SER A 467 5.65 12.99 -7.57
C SER A 467 6.48 13.28 -6.30
N PRO A 468 5.99 14.15 -5.40
CA PRO A 468 6.71 14.64 -4.24
C PRO A 468 6.69 13.65 -3.06
N HIS A 469 6.97 12.36 -3.32
CA HIS A 469 6.93 11.33 -2.29
C HIS A 469 7.79 11.71 -1.10
N SER A 470 7.33 11.35 0.09
CA SER A 470 8.04 11.53 1.35
C SER A 470 8.14 10.20 2.11
N SER A 471 9.20 10.07 2.91
CA SER A 471 9.38 8.89 3.74
C SER A 471 8.53 9.04 4.99
N HIS A 472 7.42 8.32 5.07
CA HIS A 472 6.57 8.21 6.26
C HIS A 472 6.74 6.86 6.98
N MET A 473 7.75 6.09 6.60
CA MET A 473 8.02 4.80 7.22
C MET A 473 8.71 5.00 8.57
N VAL A 474 8.22 4.30 9.61
CA VAL A 474 8.76 4.42 10.98
C VAL A 474 9.79 3.34 11.32
N ASP A 475 9.74 2.18 10.66
CA ASP A 475 10.56 1.01 10.95
C ASP A 475 11.29 0.46 9.72
N SER A 476 11.25 1.16 8.62
CA SER A 476 11.91 0.78 7.36
C SER A 476 12.16 2.00 6.49
N LYS A 477 13.03 1.85 5.48
CA LYS A 477 13.11 2.81 4.37
C LYS A 477 11.85 2.71 3.50
N PHE A 478 11.63 3.72 2.66
CA PHE A 478 10.61 3.65 1.64
C PHE A 478 10.94 2.52 0.65
N PHE A 479 10.08 1.53 0.57
CA PHE A 479 10.30 0.33 -0.25
C PHE A 479 9.38 0.26 -1.47
N GLY A 480 8.54 1.28 -1.66
CA GLY A 480 7.53 1.29 -2.72
C GLY A 480 8.14 1.42 -4.12
N SER A 481 7.42 0.89 -5.10
CA SER A 481 7.67 1.08 -6.53
C SER A 481 6.43 1.71 -7.15
N PRO A 482 6.26 3.05 -7.07
CA PRO A 482 5.02 3.69 -7.49
C PRO A 482 4.81 3.58 -9.00
N THR A 483 3.74 2.92 -9.44
CA THR A 483 3.42 2.74 -10.87
C THR A 483 3.32 4.06 -11.63
N LYS A 484 2.83 5.12 -10.96
CA LYS A 484 2.74 6.46 -11.56
C LYS A 484 4.07 6.98 -12.12
N ILE A 485 5.21 6.60 -11.53
CA ILE A 485 6.53 7.01 -12.02
C ILE A 485 6.75 6.47 -13.44
N PHE A 486 6.48 5.20 -13.65
CA PHE A 486 6.62 4.55 -14.96
C PHE A 486 5.57 5.06 -15.95
N GLU A 487 4.35 5.32 -15.48
CA GLU A 487 3.26 5.94 -16.26
C GLU A 487 3.69 7.34 -16.74
N TYR A 488 4.22 8.17 -15.86
CA TYR A 488 4.72 9.52 -16.20
C TYR A 488 5.89 9.47 -17.18
N MET A 489 6.85 8.58 -16.96
CA MET A 489 7.96 8.35 -17.90
C MET A 489 7.41 7.99 -19.29
N ALA A 490 6.48 7.05 -19.36
CA ALA A 490 5.88 6.59 -20.62
C ALA A 490 5.08 7.70 -21.35
N MET A 491 4.46 8.63 -20.61
CA MET A 491 3.81 9.80 -21.19
C MET A 491 4.77 10.78 -21.89
N GLY A 492 6.08 10.66 -21.64
CA GLY A 492 7.11 11.44 -22.34
C GLY A 492 7.08 12.95 -22.02
N ARG A 493 6.72 13.32 -20.81
CA ARG A 493 6.67 14.70 -20.32
C ARG A 493 7.68 14.91 -19.20
N GLY A 494 7.98 16.18 -18.88
CA GLY A 494 8.85 16.50 -17.76
C GLY A 494 8.32 15.92 -16.44
N ILE A 495 9.23 15.48 -15.58
CA ILE A 495 8.90 14.90 -14.28
C ILE A 495 9.69 15.62 -13.20
N VAL A 496 9.00 16.09 -12.16
CA VAL A 496 9.61 16.57 -10.91
C VAL A 496 9.23 15.59 -9.79
N ALA A 497 10.21 14.99 -9.16
CA ALA A 497 9.98 13.97 -8.15
C ALA A 497 10.97 14.07 -6.98
N SER A 498 10.63 13.43 -5.87
CA SER A 498 11.56 13.26 -4.75
C SER A 498 12.64 12.25 -5.06
N ASP A 499 13.86 12.54 -4.66
CA ASP A 499 15.02 11.64 -4.71
C ASP A 499 14.93 10.64 -3.55
N LEU A 500 13.99 9.71 -3.66
CA LEU A 500 13.63 8.78 -2.59
C LEU A 500 13.82 7.34 -3.08
N GLU A 501 14.81 6.64 -2.55
CA GLU A 501 15.17 5.24 -2.85
C GLU A 501 14.94 4.87 -4.34
N GLN A 502 14.06 3.92 -4.62
CA GLN A 502 13.82 3.45 -5.99
C GLN A 502 13.29 4.56 -6.93
N ILE A 503 12.57 5.55 -6.43
CA ILE A 503 12.09 6.66 -7.26
C ILE A 503 13.29 7.40 -7.86
N GLY A 504 14.27 7.75 -7.01
CA GLY A 504 15.52 8.35 -7.44
C GLY A 504 16.30 7.47 -8.41
N GLN A 505 16.41 6.17 -8.12
CA GLN A 505 17.14 5.20 -8.97
C GLN A 505 16.52 5.09 -10.37
N VAL A 506 15.20 4.95 -10.48
CA VAL A 506 14.47 4.80 -11.76
C VAL A 506 14.54 6.08 -12.60
N LEU A 507 14.45 7.23 -11.95
CA LEU A 507 14.42 8.54 -12.62
C LEU A 507 15.84 9.10 -12.92
N SER A 508 16.89 8.46 -12.42
CA SER A 508 18.27 8.84 -12.71
C SER A 508 18.77 8.33 -14.08
N PRO A 509 19.69 9.04 -14.73
CA PRO A 509 20.31 10.29 -14.30
C PRO A 509 19.31 11.46 -14.30
N ALA A 510 19.43 12.36 -13.34
CA ALA A 510 18.47 13.45 -13.12
C ALA A 510 19.21 14.79 -12.88
N LEU A 511 18.53 15.89 -13.19
CA LEU A 511 18.94 17.23 -12.83
C LEU A 511 18.38 17.61 -11.46
N ARG A 512 19.04 18.58 -10.80
CA ARG A 512 18.49 19.32 -9.68
C ARG A 512 17.88 20.65 -10.18
N PRO A 513 16.94 21.28 -9.47
CA PRO A 513 16.42 22.60 -9.84
C PRO A 513 17.53 23.63 -10.07
N ALA A 514 18.55 23.62 -9.23
CA ALA A 514 19.71 24.50 -9.35
C ALA A 514 20.54 24.26 -10.63
N ASP A 515 20.56 23.06 -11.19
CA ASP A 515 21.26 22.77 -12.44
C ASP A 515 20.59 23.45 -13.63
N ILE A 516 19.24 23.42 -13.66
CA ILE A 516 18.45 24.10 -14.69
C ILE A 516 18.66 25.60 -14.59
N ALA A 517 18.64 26.17 -13.38
CA ALA A 517 18.87 27.60 -13.15
C ALA A 517 20.27 28.05 -13.62
N ARG A 518 21.28 27.17 -13.55
CA ARG A 518 22.63 27.40 -14.07
C ARG A 518 22.77 27.14 -15.56
N GLY A 519 21.71 26.71 -16.24
CA GLY A 519 21.71 26.43 -17.67
C GLY A 519 22.38 25.10 -18.04
N ALA A 520 22.40 24.11 -17.15
CA ALA A 520 22.93 22.79 -17.44
C ALA A 520 22.18 22.15 -18.63
N GLY A 521 22.94 21.47 -19.49
CA GLY A 521 22.36 20.71 -20.61
C GLY A 521 21.62 19.47 -20.14
N VAL A 522 20.57 19.08 -20.85
CA VAL A 522 19.74 17.92 -20.49
C VAL A 522 20.50 16.60 -20.63
N GLY A 523 21.34 16.44 -21.69
CA GLY A 523 22.06 15.19 -21.90
C GLY A 523 21.14 13.95 -21.85
N GLU A 524 21.51 12.96 -21.06
CA GLU A 524 20.74 11.72 -20.83
C GLU A 524 19.80 11.81 -19.62
N HIS A 525 19.72 12.97 -18.96
CA HIS A 525 18.85 13.13 -17.78
C HIS A 525 17.37 12.93 -18.13
N ARG A 526 16.63 12.35 -17.18
CA ARG A 526 15.22 11.90 -17.38
C ARG A 526 14.21 12.72 -16.58
N SER A 527 14.67 13.42 -15.55
CA SER A 527 13.80 14.10 -14.60
C SER A 527 14.50 15.23 -13.87
N VAL A 528 13.75 15.93 -13.05
CA VAL A 528 14.26 16.79 -11.97
C VAL A 528 13.98 16.09 -10.66
N LEU A 529 15.03 15.85 -9.86
CA LEU A 529 14.90 15.27 -8.53
C LEU A 529 15.12 16.35 -7.47
N CYS A 530 14.30 16.28 -6.42
CA CYS A 530 14.32 17.19 -5.28
C CYS A 530 14.53 16.40 -3.99
N THR A 531 15.06 17.04 -2.98
CA THR A 531 15.20 16.46 -1.64
C THR A 531 13.80 16.10 -1.09
N PRO A 532 13.58 14.87 -0.61
CA PRO A 532 12.29 14.48 -0.06
C PRO A 532 11.84 15.40 1.08
N GLY A 533 10.62 15.93 0.98
CA GLY A 533 10.07 16.86 1.97
C GLY A 533 10.46 18.33 1.81
N ASP A 534 11.42 18.67 0.94
CA ASP A 534 11.79 20.06 0.70
C ASP A 534 10.77 20.73 -0.25
N VAL A 535 9.86 21.49 0.35
CA VAL A 535 8.77 22.21 -0.35
C VAL A 535 9.33 23.28 -1.29
N ALA A 536 10.40 23.98 -0.90
CA ALA A 536 10.97 25.06 -1.68
C ALA A 536 11.70 24.53 -2.91
N GLU A 537 12.56 23.52 -2.74
CA GLU A 537 13.26 22.88 -3.85
C GLU A 537 12.28 22.23 -4.82
N PHE A 538 11.22 21.58 -4.30
CA PHE A 538 10.15 21.02 -5.13
C PHE A 538 9.43 22.09 -5.94
N ALA A 539 9.04 23.22 -5.32
CA ALA A 539 8.40 24.32 -6.02
C ALA A 539 9.31 24.90 -7.12
N ASP A 540 10.60 25.11 -6.82
CA ASP A 540 11.58 25.61 -7.78
C ASP A 540 11.77 24.65 -8.97
N GLY A 541 11.78 23.34 -8.73
CA GLY A 541 11.83 22.34 -9.78
C GLY A 541 10.63 22.37 -10.72
N VAL A 542 9.43 22.52 -10.18
CA VAL A 542 8.19 22.65 -10.97
C VAL A 542 8.20 23.94 -11.80
N ILE A 543 8.53 25.06 -11.17
CA ILE A 543 8.60 26.37 -11.85
C ILE A 543 9.63 26.34 -12.97
N ALA A 544 10.83 25.79 -12.72
CA ALA A 544 11.88 25.67 -13.72
C ALA A 544 11.41 24.90 -14.96
N LEU A 545 10.65 23.80 -14.81
CA LEU A 545 10.12 23.06 -15.95
C LEU A 545 8.92 23.75 -16.62
N VAL A 546 8.13 24.53 -15.90
CA VAL A 546 7.07 25.38 -16.49
C VAL A 546 7.67 26.48 -17.36
N GLU A 547 8.75 27.12 -16.90
CA GLU A 547 9.44 28.20 -17.61
C GLU A 547 10.33 27.69 -18.76
N ARG A 548 10.79 26.43 -18.68
CA ARG A 548 11.67 25.79 -19.67
C ARG A 548 11.01 24.56 -20.31
N PRO A 549 9.98 24.77 -21.14
CA PRO A 549 9.27 23.67 -21.81
C PRO A 549 10.17 22.84 -22.76
N ASP A 550 11.25 23.44 -23.27
CA ASP A 550 12.29 22.79 -24.05
C ASP A 550 13.04 21.73 -23.22
N VAL A 551 13.44 22.08 -22.00
CA VAL A 551 14.08 21.18 -21.04
C VAL A 551 13.10 20.07 -20.61
N ALA A 552 11.86 20.45 -20.24
CA ALA A 552 10.83 19.49 -19.85
C ALA A 552 10.56 18.44 -20.95
N ALA A 553 10.47 18.88 -22.21
CA ALA A 553 10.27 17.97 -23.35
C ALA A 553 11.48 17.06 -23.61
N ALA A 554 12.71 17.56 -23.43
CA ALA A 554 13.90 16.75 -23.61
C ALA A 554 14.04 15.69 -22.50
N LEU A 555 13.86 16.05 -21.24
CA LEU A 555 13.81 15.12 -20.11
C LEU A 555 12.72 14.04 -20.31
N GLY A 556 11.53 14.46 -20.74
CA GLY A 556 10.41 13.55 -21.02
C GLY A 556 10.71 12.53 -22.11
N ARG A 557 11.40 12.91 -23.20
CA ARG A 557 11.81 11.96 -24.23
C ARG A 557 12.77 10.91 -23.69
N ASN A 558 13.77 11.31 -22.91
CA ASN A 558 14.72 10.39 -22.30
C ASN A 558 14.03 9.44 -21.30
N ALA A 559 13.10 9.98 -20.51
CA ALA A 559 12.30 9.20 -19.57
C ALA A 559 11.47 8.14 -20.30
N ARG A 560 10.78 8.51 -21.41
CA ARG A 560 10.00 7.56 -22.21
C ARG A 560 10.85 6.47 -22.84
N GLU A 561 11.98 6.82 -23.40
CA GLU A 561 12.92 5.84 -23.96
C GLU A 561 13.31 4.80 -22.89
N ALA A 562 13.66 5.26 -21.69
CA ALA A 562 14.00 4.38 -20.57
C ALA A 562 12.81 3.52 -20.15
N ALA A 563 11.59 4.08 -20.05
CA ALA A 563 10.38 3.33 -19.73
C ALA A 563 10.10 2.22 -20.73
N CYS A 564 10.09 2.54 -22.02
CA CYS A 564 9.82 1.57 -23.08
C CYS A 564 10.87 0.46 -23.14
N ARG A 565 12.14 0.79 -22.93
CA ARG A 565 13.26 -0.16 -23.03
C ARG A 565 13.37 -1.05 -21.80
N CYS A 566 13.18 -0.49 -20.59
CA CYS A 566 13.55 -1.16 -19.35
C CYS A 566 12.38 -1.46 -18.41
N HIS A 567 11.27 -0.76 -18.52
CA HIS A 567 10.20 -0.77 -17.53
C HIS A 567 8.80 -1.03 -18.12
N SER A 568 8.70 -1.75 -19.24
CA SER A 568 7.40 -2.25 -19.71
C SER A 568 6.97 -3.48 -18.90
N TRP A 569 5.68 -3.71 -18.75
CA TRP A 569 5.17 -4.93 -18.11
C TRP A 569 5.59 -6.20 -18.86
N ALA A 570 5.73 -6.13 -20.17
CA ALA A 570 6.28 -7.22 -20.97
C ALA A 570 7.72 -7.57 -20.53
N ARG A 571 8.56 -6.54 -20.34
CA ARG A 571 9.94 -6.73 -19.83
C ARG A 571 9.95 -7.26 -18.40
N HIS A 572 9.05 -6.79 -17.56
CA HIS A 572 8.89 -7.27 -16.19
C HIS A 572 8.63 -8.78 -16.16
N VAL A 573 7.67 -9.26 -16.96
CA VAL A 573 7.32 -10.69 -17.02
C VAL A 573 8.40 -11.51 -17.72
N GLU A 574 9.07 -10.97 -18.72
CA GLU A 574 10.22 -11.61 -19.37
C GLU A 574 11.36 -11.88 -18.39
N LEU A 575 11.72 -10.89 -17.59
CA LEU A 575 12.74 -11.03 -16.52
C LEU A 575 12.33 -12.08 -15.49
N LEU A 576 11.08 -12.06 -15.06
CA LEU A 576 10.53 -13.05 -14.14
C LEU A 576 10.64 -14.48 -14.68
N ARG A 577 10.22 -14.69 -15.93
CA ARG A 577 10.29 -15.99 -16.61
C ARG A 577 11.72 -16.48 -16.75
N THR A 578 12.62 -15.61 -17.21
CA THR A 578 14.04 -15.92 -17.35
C THR A 578 14.64 -16.33 -16.02
N PHE A 579 14.39 -15.54 -14.98
CA PHE A 579 14.91 -15.80 -13.63
C PHE A 579 14.37 -17.12 -13.06
N ALA A 580 13.06 -17.33 -13.10
CA ALA A 580 12.43 -18.53 -12.55
C ALA A 580 12.85 -19.81 -13.30
N THR A 581 12.99 -19.76 -14.63
CA THR A 581 13.45 -20.90 -15.44
C THR A 581 14.91 -21.22 -15.19
N ALA A 582 15.78 -20.23 -15.07
CA ALA A 582 17.19 -20.43 -14.77
C ALA A 582 17.39 -21.12 -13.41
N ARG A 583 16.55 -20.83 -12.44
CA ARG A 583 16.56 -21.54 -11.13
C ARG A 583 16.11 -22.99 -11.24
N GLY A 584 15.07 -23.26 -12.04
CA GLY A 584 14.57 -24.62 -12.25
C GLY A 584 15.57 -25.55 -12.92
N SER A 585 16.44 -25.03 -13.78
CA SER A 585 17.40 -25.81 -14.56
C SER A 585 18.77 -26.02 -13.88
N GLY A 586 19.01 -25.46 -12.70
CA GLY A 586 20.31 -25.47 -12.03
C GLY A 586 21.41 -24.68 -12.76
N ALA A 587 21.05 -23.92 -13.80
CA ALA A 587 21.96 -23.19 -14.70
C ALA A 587 22.47 -21.86 -14.12
N LEU A 588 22.18 -21.54 -12.86
CA LEU A 588 22.57 -20.27 -12.22
C LEU A 588 24.05 -20.26 -11.77
N LYS A 589 24.99 -20.61 -12.67
CA LYS A 589 26.40 -20.28 -12.41
C LYS A 589 26.84 -18.91 -12.96
N ALA A 590 26.01 -18.14 -13.63
CA ALA A 590 26.49 -16.97 -14.38
C ALA A 590 25.51 -15.79 -14.62
N ILE A 591 24.48 -15.55 -13.81
CA ILE A 591 23.90 -14.19 -13.79
C ILE A 591 24.44 -13.49 -12.53
N ARG A 592 25.69 -13.02 -12.64
CA ARG A 592 26.18 -11.97 -11.76
C ARG A 592 25.38 -10.71 -12.12
N THR A 593 24.36 -10.37 -11.34
CA THR A 593 24.11 -8.95 -11.11
C THR A 593 25.46 -8.34 -10.69
N PRO A 594 25.86 -7.19 -11.23
CA PRO A 594 27.05 -6.53 -10.73
C PRO A 594 26.86 -6.41 -9.22
N SER A 595 27.61 -7.18 -8.47
CA SER A 595 27.73 -6.99 -7.05
C SER A 595 28.45 -5.66 -6.88
N VAL A 596 27.69 -4.60 -6.66
CA VAL A 596 28.23 -3.46 -5.94
C VAL A 596 28.52 -4.02 -4.56
N PRO A 597 29.74 -3.90 -4.05
CA PRO A 597 30.05 -4.24 -2.67
C PRO A 597 29.43 -3.16 -1.76
N VAL A 598 28.11 -3.23 -1.56
CA VAL A 598 27.36 -2.20 -0.82
C VAL A 598 27.42 -2.45 0.69
N ALA A 599 27.69 -3.69 1.11
CA ALA A 599 27.62 -4.00 2.54
C ALA A 599 28.76 -3.41 3.35
N ASP A 600 30.00 -3.43 2.82
CA ASP A 600 31.14 -2.97 3.60
C ASP A 600 31.28 -1.44 3.56
N ALA A 601 31.15 -0.82 2.38
CA ALA A 601 31.23 0.64 2.25
C ALA A 601 30.15 1.39 3.06
N TYR A 602 28.95 0.83 3.16
CA TYR A 602 27.86 1.44 3.95
C TYR A 602 28.11 1.28 5.45
N LYS A 603 28.57 0.12 5.89
CA LYS A 603 28.96 -0.08 7.30
C LYS A 603 30.14 0.81 7.69
N ASP A 604 31.15 0.91 6.83
CA ASP A 604 32.31 1.77 7.04
C ASP A 604 31.93 3.26 7.07
N GLU A 605 30.93 3.67 6.27
CA GLU A 605 30.37 5.03 6.29
C GLU A 605 29.62 5.31 7.60
N ILE A 606 28.74 4.40 8.02
CA ILE A 606 28.01 4.51 9.29
C ILE A 606 28.98 4.50 10.46
N GLN A 607 29.98 3.59 10.46
CA GLN A 607 30.98 3.54 11.51
C GLN A 607 31.75 4.87 11.59
N ARG A 608 32.23 5.40 10.45
CA ARG A 608 32.91 6.71 10.40
C ARG A 608 32.03 7.85 10.86
N GLN A 609 30.73 7.83 10.55
CA GLN A 609 29.78 8.84 11.02
C GLN A 609 29.68 8.82 12.55
N TRP A 610 29.49 7.65 13.15
CA TRP A 610 29.38 7.51 14.60
C TRP A 610 30.72 7.69 15.33
N ASP A 611 31.85 7.38 14.71
CA ASP A 611 33.16 7.66 15.25
C ASP A 611 33.45 9.18 15.30
N ASN A 612 32.91 9.97 14.35
CA ASN A 612 33.09 11.42 14.27
C ASN A 612 32.03 12.23 15.06
N ASP A 613 30.81 11.70 15.19
CA ASP A 613 29.72 12.36 15.89
C ASP A 613 29.00 11.35 16.79
N PRO A 614 29.57 11.07 17.97
CA PRO A 614 29.02 10.09 18.89
C PRO A 614 27.62 10.43 19.36
N ALA A 615 26.73 9.42 19.40
CA ALA A 615 25.34 9.60 19.79
C ALA A 615 25.21 10.26 21.20
N GLY A 616 24.57 11.43 21.23
CA GLY A 616 24.37 12.20 22.46
C GLY A 616 25.42 13.27 22.73
N SER A 617 26.57 13.27 22.07
CA SER A 617 27.64 14.27 22.25
C SER A 617 27.18 15.70 21.92
N HIS A 618 26.36 15.86 20.89
CA HIS A 618 25.87 17.16 20.43
C HIS A 618 24.83 17.82 21.39
N TYR A 619 24.36 17.13 22.38
CA TYR A 619 23.47 17.71 23.42
C TYR A 619 24.24 18.34 24.58
N VAL A 620 25.53 18.04 24.74
CA VAL A 620 26.37 18.65 25.74
C VAL A 620 26.87 19.99 25.25
N LYS A 621 26.63 21.05 26.03
CA LYS A 621 26.90 22.44 25.61
C LYS A 621 27.97 23.12 26.47
N ASP A 622 28.01 22.79 27.76
CA ASP A 622 28.76 23.55 28.75
C ASP A 622 30.00 22.79 29.28
N ALA A 623 29.97 21.45 29.26
CA ALA A 623 31.06 20.64 29.78
C ALA A 623 32.11 20.30 28.71
N GLU A 624 33.37 20.27 29.14
CA GLU A 624 34.50 19.89 28.28
C GLU A 624 34.44 18.40 27.90
N PRO A 625 34.56 18.04 26.61
CA PRO A 625 34.51 16.65 26.15
C PRO A 625 35.43 15.71 26.94
N HIS A 626 35.04 14.46 27.10
CA HIS A 626 35.78 13.39 27.76
C HIS A 626 35.98 13.62 29.30
N THR A 627 35.23 14.52 29.89
CA THR A 627 35.21 14.70 31.36
C THR A 627 34.01 14.05 32.00
N LEU A 628 34.09 13.77 33.31
CA LEU A 628 32.92 13.27 34.05
C LEU A 628 31.72 14.24 33.92
N ALA A 629 31.97 15.55 33.94
CA ALA A 629 30.95 16.57 33.80
C ALA A 629 30.23 16.45 32.46
N TRP A 630 30.98 16.17 31.38
CA TRP A 630 30.43 15.96 30.04
C TRP A 630 29.49 14.74 29.94
N PHE A 631 29.89 13.63 30.54
CA PHE A 631 29.03 12.44 30.60
C PHE A 631 27.79 12.65 31.48
N LEU A 632 27.91 13.41 32.55
CA LEU A 632 26.77 13.73 33.44
C LEU A 632 25.78 14.70 32.78
N GLU A 633 26.27 15.65 31.98
CA GLU A 633 25.40 16.56 31.21
C GLU A 633 24.62 15.79 30.12
N ALA A 634 25.26 14.87 29.42
CA ALA A 634 24.59 13.99 28.47
C ALA A 634 23.54 13.10 29.15
N GLU A 635 23.86 12.57 30.34
CA GLU A 635 22.94 11.78 31.16
C GLU A 635 21.71 12.59 31.61
N ALA A 636 21.94 13.81 32.13
CA ALA A 636 20.88 14.71 32.55
C ALA A 636 19.95 15.07 31.36
N TYR A 637 20.50 15.40 30.22
CA TYR A 637 19.72 15.64 29.00
C TYR A 637 18.85 14.41 28.63
N ARG A 638 19.46 13.22 28.66
CA ARG A 638 18.77 11.97 28.29
C ARG A 638 17.58 11.66 29.18
N TYR A 639 17.72 11.79 30.51
CA TYR A 639 16.69 11.39 31.47
C TYR A 639 15.80 12.54 31.96
N GLU A 640 16.18 13.79 31.78
CA GLU A 640 15.37 14.92 32.20
C GLU A 640 14.62 15.59 31.05
N GLN A 641 15.21 15.59 29.82
CA GLN A 641 14.67 16.32 28.70
C GLN A 641 14.22 15.37 27.57
N TYR A 642 15.10 14.48 27.09
CA TYR A 642 14.82 13.64 25.92
C TYR A 642 13.86 12.50 26.24
N ALA A 643 14.11 11.73 27.27
CA ALA A 643 13.34 10.54 27.62
C ALA A 643 13.12 10.39 29.15
N PRO A 644 12.40 11.30 29.78
CA PRO A 644 12.21 11.27 31.28
C PRO A 644 11.45 10.04 31.77
N TRP A 645 10.77 9.34 30.90
CA TRP A 645 10.09 8.06 31.17
C TRP A 645 11.05 6.87 31.24
N MET A 646 12.25 6.96 30.63
CA MET A 646 13.16 5.84 30.40
C MET A 646 13.66 5.22 31.70
N ALA A 647 14.06 6.01 32.65
CA ALA A 647 14.57 5.52 33.94
C ALA A 647 13.57 4.61 34.70
N ARG A 648 12.27 4.89 34.54
CA ARG A 648 11.20 4.05 35.08
C ARG A 648 10.96 2.78 34.29
N THR A 649 11.05 2.86 32.96
CA THR A 649 10.77 1.75 32.06
C THR A 649 11.91 0.75 31.99
N MET A 650 13.14 1.22 32.11
CA MET A 650 14.33 0.38 32.04
C MET A 650 14.60 -0.38 33.35
N GLU A 651 13.94 0.00 34.47
CA GLU A 651 14.03 -0.67 35.77
C GLU A 651 15.50 -0.92 36.23
N PHE A 652 16.39 0.08 36.07
CA PHE A 652 17.83 -0.06 36.28
C PHE A 652 18.22 -0.78 37.57
N ALA A 653 17.45 -0.62 38.65
CA ALA A 653 17.67 -1.28 39.90
C ALA A 653 17.05 -2.69 40.00
N GLY A 654 16.35 -3.14 39.00
CA GLY A 654 15.65 -4.43 39.01
C GLY A 654 16.53 -5.64 38.70
N HIS A 655 17.79 -5.43 38.27
CA HIS A 655 18.64 -6.46 37.67
C HIS A 655 20.00 -6.69 38.39
N PRO A 656 20.12 -6.62 39.72
CA PRO A 656 21.40 -6.79 40.40
C PRO A 656 21.91 -8.23 40.23
N GLY A 657 23.17 -8.38 39.78
CA GLY A 657 23.80 -9.66 39.55
C GLY A 657 23.45 -10.33 38.21
N GLU A 658 22.51 -9.80 37.46
CA GLU A 658 22.17 -10.32 36.12
C GLU A 658 23.20 -9.89 35.05
N ARG A 659 23.31 -10.70 34.00
CA ARG A 659 24.15 -10.40 32.83
C ARG A 659 23.30 -9.68 31.79
N LEU A 660 23.68 -8.45 31.48
CA LEU A 660 22.97 -7.57 30.54
C LEU A 660 23.84 -7.28 29.33
N LEU A 661 23.28 -7.39 28.14
CA LEU A 661 23.90 -6.99 26.88
C LEU A 661 23.15 -5.80 26.32
N GLU A 662 23.84 -4.69 26.09
CA GLU A 662 23.35 -3.56 25.32
C GLU A 662 23.95 -3.62 23.90
N ILE A 663 23.12 -3.38 22.89
CA ILE A 663 23.50 -3.34 21.48
C ILE A 663 23.31 -1.90 20.98
N GLY A 664 24.41 -1.26 20.53
CA GLY A 664 24.41 0.13 20.13
C GLY A 664 24.40 1.08 21.33
N GLY A 665 25.18 0.77 22.37
CA GLY A 665 25.20 1.49 23.64
C GLY A 665 25.76 2.93 23.58
N GLY A 666 26.32 3.33 22.45
CA GLY A 666 26.89 4.67 22.26
C GLY A 666 27.92 5.02 23.33
N MET A 667 27.72 6.12 24.04
CA MET A 667 28.61 6.54 25.15
C MET A 667 28.40 5.73 26.45
N GLY A 668 27.58 4.67 26.43
CA GLY A 668 27.28 3.81 27.58
C GLY A 668 26.42 4.48 28.65
N THR A 669 25.63 5.48 28.30
CA THR A 669 24.83 6.27 29.25
C THR A 669 23.81 5.42 29.99
N ASP A 670 23.11 4.49 29.30
CA ASP A 670 22.13 3.59 29.91
C ASP A 670 22.84 2.42 30.63
N LEU A 671 23.84 1.85 29.98
CA LEU A 671 24.58 0.70 30.50
C LEU A 671 25.24 0.97 31.86
N VAL A 672 25.75 2.19 32.04
CA VAL A 672 26.36 2.59 33.32
C VAL A 672 25.33 2.67 34.47
N GLN A 673 24.06 2.93 34.19
CA GLN A 673 23.02 2.91 35.22
C GLN A 673 22.77 1.50 35.75
N PHE A 674 22.71 0.52 34.85
CA PHE A 674 22.60 -0.90 35.23
C PHE A 674 23.83 -1.36 36.01
N ALA A 675 25.02 -1.00 35.59
CA ALA A 675 26.26 -1.35 36.29
C ALA A 675 26.34 -0.77 37.69
N ARG A 676 25.89 0.47 37.89
CA ARG A 676 25.79 1.12 39.20
C ARG A 676 24.87 0.39 40.17
N GLN A 677 23.88 -0.31 39.66
CA GLN A 677 22.92 -1.10 40.44
C GLN A 677 23.35 -2.58 40.59
N GLY A 678 24.54 -2.94 40.13
CA GLY A 678 25.14 -4.26 40.35
C GLY A 678 24.91 -5.27 39.23
N SER A 679 24.44 -4.86 38.05
CA SER A 679 24.38 -5.72 36.87
C SER A 679 25.77 -5.98 36.27
N ILE A 680 25.99 -7.13 35.65
CA ILE A 680 27.18 -7.49 34.90
C ILE A 680 26.94 -7.08 33.46
N THR A 681 27.47 -5.97 33.01
CA THR A 681 27.14 -5.35 31.73
C THR A 681 28.12 -5.67 30.62
N THR A 682 27.61 -5.83 29.41
CA THR A 682 28.38 -6.00 28.17
C THR A 682 27.84 -5.03 27.13
N ASP A 683 28.71 -4.29 26.45
CA ASP A 683 28.38 -3.40 25.35
C ASP A 683 28.84 -4.01 24.03
N LEU A 684 27.98 -3.92 23.01
CA LEU A 684 28.27 -4.29 21.63
C LEU A 684 27.89 -3.12 20.71
N ASP A 685 28.86 -2.41 20.19
CA ASP A 685 28.65 -1.28 19.27
C ASP A 685 29.43 -1.46 17.97
N LEU A 686 28.91 -0.93 16.88
CA LEU A 686 29.55 -0.91 15.57
C LEU A 686 30.73 0.09 15.56
N SER A 687 30.60 1.20 16.28
CA SER A 687 31.60 2.27 16.38
C SER A 687 32.64 1.94 17.45
N SER A 688 33.90 1.91 17.05
CA SER A 688 35.02 1.78 17.98
C SER A 688 35.16 3.02 18.88
N GLY A 689 34.83 4.21 18.37
CA GLY A 689 34.79 5.45 19.10
C GLY A 689 33.74 5.44 20.23
N HIS A 690 32.55 4.89 19.97
CA HIS A 690 31.53 4.69 21.00
C HIS A 690 32.02 3.77 22.13
N LEU A 691 32.65 2.64 21.78
CA LEU A 691 33.18 1.71 22.79
C LEU A 691 34.30 2.33 23.64
N GLU A 692 35.11 3.22 23.07
CA GLU A 692 36.11 3.96 23.81
C GLU A 692 35.48 4.96 24.78
N LEU A 693 34.48 5.71 24.31
CA LEU A 693 33.72 6.64 25.16
C LEU A 693 32.97 5.92 26.27
N ALA A 694 32.34 4.79 25.97
CA ALA A 694 31.68 3.97 27.00
C ALA A 694 32.67 3.50 28.08
N ARG A 695 33.86 3.00 27.69
CA ARG A 695 34.93 2.60 28.61
C ARG A 695 35.39 3.78 29.48
N GLU A 696 35.54 4.96 28.87
CA GLU A 696 35.92 6.17 29.60
C GLU A 696 34.83 6.61 30.58
N ASN A 697 33.58 6.60 30.16
CA ASN A 697 32.44 6.87 31.04
C ASN A 697 32.45 5.95 32.27
N PHE A 698 32.63 4.64 32.06
CA PHE A 698 32.72 3.67 33.17
C PHE A 698 33.95 3.92 34.06
N ARG A 699 35.09 4.27 33.48
CA ARG A 699 36.32 4.54 34.22
C ARG A 699 36.23 5.80 35.14
N LEU A 700 35.47 6.79 34.66
CA LEU A 700 35.32 8.06 35.38
C LEU A 700 34.28 7.99 36.50
N ARG A 701 33.43 6.96 36.53
CA ARG A 701 32.37 6.74 37.52
C ARG A 701 32.70 5.65 38.51
#